data_dae568a93d85461861f6c7ead3b1a985
#
_entry.id   dae568a93d85461861f6c7ead3b1a985
#
_cell.length_a   1.000
_cell.length_b   1.000
_cell.length_c   1.000
_cell.angle_alpha   90.00
_cell.angle_beta   90.00
_cell.angle_gamma   90.00
#
_symmetry.space_group_name_H-M   'P 1'
#
loop_
_entity.id
_entity.type
_entity.pdbx_description
1 polymer ?
#
loop_
_entity_poly.entity_id
_entity_poly.type
_entity_poly.pdbx_seq_one_letter_code
_entity_poly.pdbx_strand_id
1 'polypeptide(L)'
;MKSFLLCIALGCASLTGCAVSSASESSESSATVPNPMASKDAVVESGNMRFTVLTPEMIRIEYSPAGKFEDRATFSVINRDTPTPEYKVTTEGDWIYITTDKLKLKYKKGTTPDLTNPSPDNLSITMDLNGKEVVWYPGLKDDQNLKGTYRTLDRNNGDDYRSKLEQGVISRSGWAVIDDSPATTRPDGSRSLALEPGEDNIDWVAERADPEAMDLYFMGYGHDYKRALKDFTLIAGKIPLPPDYVFGYWYSKYENYTADDFRNIIRNLKENDINTDVMILDMDWHWNGEKEVSDGRGGWTGWSWNTKLIPNPDSLLNDIHDAGLHIALNLHPADGVDPHEDIYEAMATDLGLDPEKRERIPWNLENKQFAKSFFKNFVRPFEKQGVDFWWLDWQQYLTSPFIDGLGETFWCNHVFFNEMKNNRPDRRPLIFHRWGGLGSHRYQIGFSGDTYINYPTLAAEPYFTSTASNVGYGYWGHDLGGHMSDGVHDVNDPELLLRWIQYGVFTPIFRTHATKGTHINRLIWTYDNFDKMNDAVKLRYAMFPYLYTMARQCYDTGVGICRPLYYEHPEVEEAYTNEGEYYFGDDILVAPIVEPSENGISKKTVWFPEGNWWSVAHNKMINGGKTETLEYTLDQIPYFYKEGSVIVNNPASVKSMTERPDNLIINIVAGKPGETVLYEDSGDSNDYDRNYATTTISHKMSGKKGVYTV
;
A
#
# COMPACT_ATOMS: atom_id res chain seq x y z
N MET A 1 -39.34 -13.92 1.97
CA MET A 1 -39.30 -12.61 1.32
C MET A 1 -38.37 -12.72 0.14
N LYS A 2 -38.77 -12.29 -1.04
CA LYS A 2 -37.84 -12.27 -2.19
C LYS A 2 -36.97 -11.01 -2.01
N SER A 3 -35.70 -11.19 -1.68
CA SER A 3 -34.72 -10.12 -1.74
C SER A 3 -34.34 -9.91 -3.20
N PHE A 4 -34.37 -8.69 -3.69
CA PHE A 4 -33.98 -8.32 -5.03
C PHE A 4 -32.76 -7.37 -4.94
N LEU A 5 -31.77 -7.60 -5.81
CA LEU A 5 -30.81 -6.59 -6.16
C LEU A 5 -31.53 -5.61 -7.10
N LEU A 6 -31.57 -4.32 -6.74
CA LEU A 6 -32.16 -3.27 -7.55
C LEU A 6 -31.03 -2.42 -8.12
N CYS A 7 -30.88 -2.41 -9.45
CA CYS A 7 -29.98 -1.50 -10.14
C CYS A 7 -30.78 -0.28 -10.59
N ILE A 8 -30.35 0.92 -10.20
CA ILE A 8 -30.96 2.18 -10.61
C ILE A 8 -29.90 2.98 -11.40
N ALA A 9 -30.23 3.35 -12.63
CA ALA A 9 -29.43 4.30 -13.39
C ALA A 9 -29.92 5.72 -13.07
N LEU A 10 -29.06 6.56 -12.51
CA LEU A 10 -29.33 7.97 -12.27
C LEU A 10 -28.65 8.82 -13.35
N GLY A 11 -29.44 9.57 -14.11
CA GLY A 11 -28.94 10.55 -15.05
C GLY A 11 -28.52 11.83 -14.31
N CYS A 12 -27.29 12.29 -14.51
CA CYS A 12 -26.89 13.63 -14.12
C CYS A 12 -27.68 14.65 -14.96
N ALA A 13 -28.72 15.23 -14.38
CA ALA A 13 -29.33 16.40 -14.97
C ALA A 13 -28.35 17.56 -14.83
N SER A 14 -27.98 18.20 -15.94
CA SER A 14 -27.23 19.45 -15.97
C SER A 14 -28.02 20.52 -15.19
N LEU A 15 -27.72 20.71 -13.91
CA LEU A 15 -28.26 21.76 -13.08
C LEU A 15 -27.56 23.09 -13.40
N THR A 16 -28.05 23.80 -14.40
CA THR A 16 -27.89 25.23 -14.45
C THR A 16 -28.89 25.86 -13.46
N GLY A 17 -28.38 26.27 -12.31
CA GLY A 17 -29.07 27.17 -11.40
C GLY A 17 -30.00 26.53 -10.36
N CYS A 18 -29.45 25.95 -9.32
CA CYS A 18 -30.07 25.88 -8.01
C CYS A 18 -29.08 26.35 -6.95
N ALA A 19 -29.51 27.33 -6.16
CA ALA A 19 -28.74 27.82 -5.04
C ALA A 19 -28.60 26.70 -4.00
N VAL A 20 -27.39 26.20 -3.85
CA VAL A 20 -27.02 25.31 -2.76
C VAL A 20 -26.99 26.16 -1.50
N SER A 21 -27.90 25.93 -0.57
CA SER A 21 -27.74 26.43 0.79
C SER A 21 -26.59 25.65 1.44
N SER A 22 -25.42 26.23 1.42
CA SER A 22 -24.26 25.73 2.15
C SER A 22 -24.49 25.90 3.64
N ALA A 23 -24.85 24.82 4.32
CA ALA A 23 -24.54 24.68 5.73
C ALA A 23 -23.11 24.15 5.79
N SER A 24 -22.14 25.03 5.61
CA SER A 24 -20.75 24.75 5.88
C SER A 24 -20.47 25.05 7.34
N GLU A 25 -20.47 24.05 8.19
CA GLU A 25 -19.45 24.01 9.23
C GLU A 25 -18.20 23.39 8.60
N SER A 26 -17.44 24.25 7.92
CA SER A 26 -16.07 23.95 7.59
C SER A 26 -15.26 24.01 8.90
N SER A 27 -15.08 22.87 9.57
CA SER A 27 -13.85 22.71 10.32
C SER A 27 -12.72 22.82 9.29
N GLU A 28 -12.01 23.94 9.30
CA GLU A 28 -10.72 24.09 8.64
C GLU A 28 -9.76 23.03 9.19
N SER A 29 -9.77 21.87 8.61
CA SER A 29 -8.65 20.96 8.66
C SER A 29 -7.63 21.46 7.64
N SER A 30 -6.92 22.54 7.99
CA SER A 30 -5.64 22.80 7.36
C SER A 30 -4.84 21.51 7.55
N ALA A 31 -4.41 20.88 6.45
CA ALA A 31 -3.46 19.78 6.54
C ALA A 31 -2.26 20.30 7.32
N THR A 32 -2.18 19.96 8.60
CA THR A 32 -1.09 20.41 9.47
C THR A 32 0.17 19.72 8.97
N VAL A 33 1.18 20.51 8.62
CA VAL A 33 2.50 19.96 8.29
C VAL A 33 2.95 19.11 9.48
N PRO A 34 3.37 17.86 9.27
CA PRO A 34 3.84 17.01 10.36
C PRO A 34 4.92 17.72 11.17
N ASN A 35 4.76 17.70 12.50
CA ASN A 35 5.72 18.26 13.43
C ASN A 35 6.27 17.13 14.31
N PRO A 36 7.57 16.80 14.18
CA PRO A 36 8.16 15.71 14.95
C PRO A 36 8.34 16.02 16.44
N MET A 37 8.27 17.30 16.83
CA MET A 37 8.39 17.74 18.21
C MET A 37 7.02 17.69 18.90
N ALA A 38 6.93 16.94 20.00
CA ALA A 38 5.71 16.88 20.80
C ALA A 38 5.41 18.18 21.54
N SER A 39 4.12 18.45 21.80
CA SER A 39 3.73 19.51 22.72
C SER A 39 4.34 19.30 24.10
N LYS A 40 4.82 20.39 24.73
CA LYS A 40 5.38 20.31 26.09
C LYS A 40 4.39 19.79 27.13
N ASP A 41 3.09 20.06 26.91
CA ASP A 41 2.03 19.62 27.81
C ASP A 41 1.78 18.10 27.73
N ALA A 42 2.30 17.42 26.70
CA ALA A 42 2.23 15.98 26.56
C ALA A 42 3.43 15.24 27.18
N VAL A 43 4.47 15.95 27.62
CA VAL A 43 5.77 15.40 28.01
C VAL A 43 5.93 15.33 29.53
N VAL A 44 6.40 14.18 30.02
CA VAL A 44 6.76 13.95 31.43
C VAL A 44 8.18 13.41 31.49
N GLU A 45 9.09 14.15 32.13
CA GLU A 45 10.49 13.77 32.26
C GLU A 45 10.86 13.35 33.69
N SER A 46 11.75 12.39 33.81
CA SER A 46 12.31 11.94 35.08
C SER A 46 13.74 11.41 34.88
N GLY A 47 14.71 12.29 35.05
CA GLY A 47 16.11 11.97 34.79
C GLY A 47 16.36 11.61 33.32
N ASN A 48 16.87 10.41 33.06
CA ASN A 48 17.14 9.89 31.72
C ASN A 48 15.92 9.23 31.05
N MET A 49 14.73 9.31 31.67
CA MET A 49 13.48 8.84 31.08
C MET A 49 12.61 10.00 30.63
N ARG A 50 11.97 9.83 29.48
CA ARG A 50 10.93 10.73 28.97
C ARG A 50 9.72 9.92 28.52
N PHE A 51 8.54 10.37 28.91
CA PHE A 51 7.26 9.82 28.49
C PHE A 51 6.49 10.88 27.73
N THR A 52 5.93 10.54 26.58
CA THR A 52 5.09 11.46 25.80
C THR A 52 3.72 10.82 25.59
N VAL A 53 2.67 11.47 26.10
CA VAL A 53 1.28 10.99 25.97
C VAL A 53 0.73 11.52 24.64
N LEU A 54 0.67 10.66 23.62
CA LEU A 54 0.29 11.03 22.25
C LEU A 54 -1.21 10.92 22.00
N THR A 55 -1.84 9.86 22.52
CA THR A 55 -3.30 9.67 22.55
C THR A 55 -3.68 9.01 23.88
N PRO A 56 -4.97 8.87 24.22
CA PRO A 56 -5.37 8.15 25.44
C PRO A 56 -4.84 6.70 25.47
N GLU A 57 -4.61 6.09 24.29
CA GLU A 57 -4.17 4.70 24.11
C GLU A 57 -2.70 4.58 23.69
N MET A 58 -1.97 5.71 23.49
CA MET A 58 -0.60 5.68 22.99
C MET A 58 0.35 6.52 23.82
N ILE A 59 1.43 5.91 24.32
CA ILE A 59 2.50 6.57 25.08
C ILE A 59 3.86 6.23 24.45
N ARG A 60 4.65 7.26 24.10
CA ARG A 60 6.07 7.10 23.75
C ARG A 60 6.88 6.99 25.05
N ILE A 61 7.85 6.10 25.07
CA ILE A 61 8.72 5.79 26.21
C ILE A 61 10.14 5.85 25.73
N GLU A 62 10.91 6.81 26.23
CA GLU A 62 12.32 7.00 25.88
C GLU A 62 13.21 6.85 27.10
N TYR A 63 14.33 6.17 26.90
CA TYR A 63 15.46 6.20 27.82
C TYR A 63 16.72 6.60 27.06
N SER A 64 17.43 7.61 27.52
CA SER A 64 18.70 8.06 26.93
C SER A 64 19.80 8.05 27.98
N PRO A 65 20.80 7.18 27.89
CA PRO A 65 21.97 7.22 28.76
C PRO A 65 22.67 8.57 28.74
N ALA A 66 22.73 9.23 27.59
CA ALA A 66 23.35 10.55 27.41
C ALA A 66 22.44 11.73 27.83
N GLY A 67 21.17 11.48 28.17
CA GLY A 67 20.18 12.53 28.45
C GLY A 67 19.80 13.36 27.23
N LYS A 68 19.92 12.77 26.00
CA LYS A 68 19.60 13.40 24.73
C LYS A 68 18.43 12.66 24.07
N PHE A 69 17.29 13.23 24.14
CA PHE A 69 16.09 12.67 23.53
C PHE A 69 15.96 13.06 22.05
N GLU A 70 15.27 12.23 21.26
CA GLU A 70 15.10 12.48 19.82
C GLU A 70 13.81 13.24 19.54
N ASP A 71 13.96 14.50 19.10
CA ASP A 71 12.85 15.38 18.76
C ASP A 71 12.65 15.56 17.23
N ARG A 72 13.58 15.04 16.43
CA ARG A 72 13.44 15.05 14.97
C ARG A 72 12.55 13.92 14.50
N ALA A 73 12.11 13.99 13.25
CA ALA A 73 11.47 12.88 12.57
C ALA A 73 12.41 11.67 12.50
N THR A 74 11.82 10.48 12.44
CA THR A 74 12.52 9.23 12.18
C THR A 74 11.91 8.51 10.98
N PHE A 75 12.51 7.42 10.55
CA PHE A 75 11.93 6.62 9.47
C PHE A 75 10.53 6.12 9.81
N SER A 76 10.28 5.78 11.06
CA SER A 76 8.98 5.28 11.52
C SER A 76 7.98 6.37 11.85
N VAL A 77 8.42 7.46 12.50
CA VAL A 77 7.53 8.49 13.08
C VAL A 77 7.95 9.89 12.67
N ILE A 78 7.03 10.62 12.05
CA ILE A 78 7.28 11.96 11.52
C ILE A 78 6.45 13.06 12.21
N ASN A 79 5.50 12.69 13.06
CA ASN A 79 4.63 13.63 13.73
C ASN A 79 4.40 13.22 15.18
N ARG A 80 4.67 14.10 16.11
CA ARG A 80 4.39 13.92 17.55
C ARG A 80 3.58 15.09 18.14
N ASP A 81 3.26 16.08 17.30
CA ASP A 81 2.40 17.21 17.66
C ASP A 81 0.93 16.82 17.48
N THR A 82 0.46 15.97 18.38
CA THR A 82 -0.92 15.51 18.44
C THR A 82 -1.71 16.35 19.45
N PRO A 83 -3.03 16.46 19.34
CA PRO A 83 -3.84 17.04 20.41
C PRO A 83 -3.58 16.30 21.72
N THR A 84 -3.00 16.98 22.71
CA THR A 84 -2.68 16.37 24.00
C THR A 84 -3.94 15.89 24.69
N PRO A 85 -4.06 14.58 24.99
CA PRO A 85 -5.23 14.06 25.67
C PRO A 85 -5.27 14.48 27.15
N GLU A 86 -6.43 14.37 27.79
CA GLU A 86 -6.50 14.53 29.24
C GLU A 86 -5.75 13.37 29.92
N TYR A 87 -4.82 13.70 30.81
CA TYR A 87 -4.11 12.74 31.62
C TYR A 87 -3.69 13.32 32.97
N LYS A 88 -3.35 12.45 33.91
CA LYS A 88 -2.95 12.84 35.26
C LYS A 88 -1.59 12.26 35.60
N VAL A 89 -0.73 13.09 36.17
CA VAL A 89 0.55 12.65 36.74
C VAL A 89 0.46 12.69 38.26
N THR A 90 0.79 11.58 38.93
CA THR A 90 0.89 11.51 40.39
C THR A 90 2.22 10.86 40.80
N THR A 91 2.70 11.24 42.00
CA THR A 91 3.91 10.66 42.57
C THR A 91 3.60 10.08 43.94
N GLU A 92 3.95 8.82 44.14
CA GLU A 92 3.83 8.12 45.43
C GLU A 92 5.18 7.49 45.80
N GLY A 93 5.91 8.10 46.75
CA GLY A 93 7.27 7.70 47.05
C GLY A 93 8.19 7.80 45.84
N ASP A 94 8.81 6.69 45.48
CA ASP A 94 9.69 6.58 44.30
C ASP A 94 8.97 6.32 42.98
N TRP A 95 7.63 6.28 43.00
CA TRP A 95 6.86 5.94 41.82
C TRP A 95 6.19 7.18 41.17
N ILE A 96 6.26 7.23 39.85
CA ILE A 96 5.49 8.12 39.00
C ILE A 96 4.38 7.31 38.34
N TYR A 97 3.17 7.84 38.33
CA TYR A 97 2.03 7.30 37.61
C TYR A 97 1.57 8.32 36.59
N ILE A 98 1.40 7.86 35.34
CA ILE A 98 0.77 8.63 34.26
C ILE A 98 -0.49 7.88 33.88
N THR A 99 -1.66 8.53 34.07
CA THR A 99 -2.94 7.87 33.88
C THR A 99 -3.78 8.66 32.89
N THR A 100 -4.18 8.02 31.80
CA THR A 100 -5.22 8.45 30.88
C THR A 100 -6.54 7.77 31.25
N ASP A 101 -7.59 7.93 30.46
CA ASP A 101 -8.83 7.15 30.62
C ASP A 101 -8.69 5.70 30.12
N LYS A 102 -7.62 5.35 29.40
CA LYS A 102 -7.34 4.03 28.82
C LYS A 102 -6.16 3.30 29.45
N LEU A 103 -5.11 4.03 29.81
CA LEU A 103 -3.83 3.47 30.24
C LEU A 103 -3.44 3.98 31.62
N LYS A 104 -2.73 3.11 32.37
CA LYS A 104 -2.02 3.51 33.57
C LYS A 104 -0.55 3.06 33.49
N LEU A 105 0.32 4.01 33.20
CA LEU A 105 1.77 3.81 33.25
C LEU A 105 2.26 3.99 34.70
N LYS A 106 3.13 3.11 35.15
CA LYS A 106 3.81 3.14 36.45
C LYS A 106 5.31 3.02 36.23
N TYR A 107 6.08 4.00 36.72
CA TYR A 107 7.54 4.03 36.58
C TYR A 107 8.22 4.30 37.93
N LYS A 108 9.27 3.53 38.23
CA LYS A 108 10.11 3.74 39.42
C LYS A 108 11.28 4.68 39.09
N LYS A 109 11.30 5.85 39.75
CA LYS A 109 12.31 6.88 39.51
C LYS A 109 13.74 6.37 39.63
N GLY A 110 14.59 6.80 38.68
CA GLY A 110 16.01 6.49 38.69
C GLY A 110 16.35 5.04 38.32
N THR A 111 15.37 4.27 37.80
CA THR A 111 15.63 2.93 37.26
C THR A 111 15.68 2.97 35.74
N THR A 112 16.39 2.00 35.14
CA THR A 112 16.46 1.79 33.70
C THR A 112 15.66 0.56 33.32
N PRO A 113 14.77 0.60 32.31
CA PRO A 113 14.14 -0.59 31.78
C PRO A 113 15.18 -1.54 31.19
N ASP A 114 15.03 -2.85 31.42
CA ASP A 114 15.92 -3.89 30.88
C ASP A 114 15.14 -4.75 29.88
N LEU A 115 15.42 -4.56 28.59
CA LEU A 115 14.78 -5.30 27.50
C LEU A 115 15.26 -6.77 27.44
N THR A 116 16.41 -7.08 28.04
CA THR A 116 17.00 -8.43 28.03
C THR A 116 16.53 -9.29 29.17
N ASN A 117 16.10 -8.67 30.28
CA ASN A 117 15.52 -9.31 31.45
C ASN A 117 14.19 -8.63 31.82
N PRO A 118 13.13 -8.83 31.02
CA PRO A 118 11.87 -8.13 31.14
C PRO A 118 11.21 -8.31 32.50
N SER A 119 10.81 -7.22 33.16
CA SER A 119 10.11 -7.21 34.43
C SER A 119 9.21 -6.01 34.58
N PRO A 120 8.00 -6.15 35.19
CA PRO A 120 7.12 -5.04 35.52
C PRO A 120 7.59 -4.21 36.74
N ASP A 121 8.70 -4.57 37.37
CA ASP A 121 9.15 -4.00 38.65
C ASP A 121 9.68 -2.58 38.54
N ASN A 122 10.09 -2.12 37.35
CA ASN A 122 10.63 -0.80 37.10
C ASN A 122 9.69 0.09 36.30
N LEU A 123 9.07 -0.48 35.28
CA LEU A 123 8.17 0.21 34.36
C LEU A 123 7.11 -0.79 33.87
N SER A 124 5.85 -0.39 33.97
CA SER A 124 4.75 -1.17 33.42
C SER A 124 3.61 -0.26 32.95
N ILE A 125 2.83 -0.74 31.99
CA ILE A 125 1.58 -0.13 31.57
C ILE A 125 0.47 -1.16 31.78
N THR A 126 -0.60 -0.70 32.45
CA THR A 126 -1.82 -1.48 32.67
C THR A 126 -2.94 -0.94 31.82
N MET A 127 -3.70 -1.82 31.19
CA MET A 127 -4.90 -1.51 30.41
C MET A 127 -6.01 -2.53 30.64
N ASP A 128 -7.22 -2.19 30.26
CA ASP A 128 -8.34 -3.13 30.22
C ASP A 128 -8.50 -3.73 28.82
N LEU A 129 -8.66 -5.04 28.73
CA LEU A 129 -9.02 -5.77 27.54
C LEU A 129 -10.28 -6.60 27.83
N ASN A 130 -11.45 -6.10 27.44
CA ASN A 130 -12.73 -6.78 27.60
C ASN A 130 -13.02 -7.19 29.06
N GLY A 131 -12.74 -6.29 30.01
CA GLY A 131 -12.93 -6.51 31.46
C GLY A 131 -11.81 -7.32 32.12
N LYS A 132 -10.70 -7.57 31.43
CA LYS A 132 -9.50 -8.20 31.99
C LYS A 132 -8.35 -7.21 32.03
N GLU A 133 -7.68 -7.14 33.18
CA GLU A 133 -6.47 -6.36 33.30
C GLU A 133 -5.32 -7.02 32.53
N VAL A 134 -4.69 -6.27 31.64
CA VAL A 134 -3.48 -6.63 30.90
C VAL A 134 -2.34 -5.73 31.36
N VAL A 135 -1.19 -6.32 31.68
CA VAL A 135 0.01 -5.61 32.11
C VAL A 135 1.11 -5.83 31.10
N TRP A 136 1.55 -4.74 30.49
CA TRP A 136 2.71 -4.71 29.61
C TRP A 136 3.93 -4.13 30.33
N TYR A 137 5.13 -4.53 29.94
CA TYR A 137 6.40 -3.94 30.36
C TYR A 137 7.46 -4.11 29.25
N PRO A 138 8.50 -3.27 29.21
CA PRO A 138 9.54 -3.32 28.19
C PRO A 138 10.19 -4.70 28.07
N GLY A 139 10.34 -5.19 26.83
CA GLY A 139 10.89 -6.50 26.53
C GLY A 139 9.89 -7.67 26.61
N LEU A 140 8.64 -7.44 27.03
CA LEU A 140 7.59 -8.47 26.95
C LEU A 140 7.33 -8.83 25.48
N LYS A 141 7.42 -10.13 25.15
CA LYS A 141 7.15 -10.62 23.80
C LYS A 141 5.66 -10.66 23.50
N ASP A 142 5.32 -10.29 22.29
CA ASP A 142 3.96 -10.37 21.77
C ASP A 142 3.82 -11.56 20.81
N ASP A 143 3.40 -12.70 21.34
CA ASP A 143 3.17 -13.92 20.56
C ASP A 143 1.82 -13.91 19.81
N GLN A 144 0.99 -12.90 20.03
CA GLN A 144 -0.34 -12.73 19.43
C GLN A 144 -0.39 -11.58 18.40
N ASN A 145 0.77 -11.04 18.04
CA ASN A 145 0.85 -9.96 17.04
C ASN A 145 0.30 -10.41 15.68
N LEU A 146 -0.55 -9.59 15.09
CA LEU A 146 -1.25 -9.89 13.83
C LEU A 146 -0.38 -9.68 12.60
N LYS A 147 0.90 -9.39 12.80
CA LYS A 147 1.89 -9.18 11.75
C LYS A 147 1.56 -8.02 10.80
N GLY A 148 2.48 -7.70 9.97
CA GLY A 148 2.37 -6.71 8.91
C GLY A 148 2.70 -7.32 7.57
N THR A 149 3.76 -6.84 6.95
CA THR A 149 4.20 -7.29 5.64
C THR A 149 5.70 -7.61 5.64
N TYR A 150 6.22 -7.90 4.48
CA TYR A 150 7.60 -8.30 4.25
C TYR A 150 8.05 -7.75 2.89
N ARG A 151 9.36 -7.55 2.72
CA ARG A 151 9.94 -6.89 1.54
C ARG A 151 9.54 -7.57 0.24
N THR A 152 9.53 -8.90 0.19
CA THR A 152 9.33 -9.63 -1.06
C THR A 152 8.89 -11.08 -0.84
N LEU A 153 8.05 -11.56 -1.74
CA LEU A 153 7.67 -12.96 -1.88
C LEU A 153 8.48 -13.69 -2.96
N ASP A 154 9.67 -13.17 -3.32
CA ASP A 154 10.50 -13.78 -4.36
C ASP A 154 10.66 -15.28 -4.14
N ARG A 155 10.39 -16.07 -5.21
CA ARG A 155 10.42 -17.54 -5.19
C ARG A 155 9.50 -18.19 -4.15
N ASN A 156 8.44 -17.47 -3.74
CA ASN A 156 7.43 -18.07 -2.89
C ASN A 156 6.57 -19.03 -3.70
N ASN A 157 6.30 -20.20 -3.11
CA ASN A 157 5.46 -21.26 -3.66
C ASN A 157 4.34 -21.66 -2.67
N GLY A 158 3.94 -20.74 -1.79
CA GLY A 158 2.99 -21.01 -0.71
C GLY A 158 3.61 -21.50 0.59
N ASP A 159 4.94 -21.67 0.63
CA ASP A 159 5.68 -22.08 1.83
C ASP A 159 5.69 -20.98 2.90
N ASP A 160 6.38 -21.28 4.02
CA ASP A 160 6.44 -20.47 5.24
C ASP A 160 7.07 -19.07 5.03
N TYR A 161 6.36 -18.17 4.34
CA TYR A 161 6.68 -16.74 4.31
C TYR A 161 6.19 -16.00 5.57
N ARG A 162 5.26 -16.57 6.33
CA ARG A 162 4.61 -15.96 7.50
C ARG A 162 5.60 -15.69 8.62
N SER A 163 6.59 -16.55 8.78
CA SER A 163 7.68 -16.37 9.76
C SER A 163 8.56 -15.16 9.45
N LYS A 164 8.54 -14.67 8.18
CA LYS A 164 9.30 -13.52 7.71
C LYS A 164 8.53 -12.20 7.86
N LEU A 165 7.21 -12.25 8.06
CA LEU A 165 6.41 -11.04 8.22
C LEU A 165 6.86 -10.26 9.45
N GLU A 166 7.09 -8.97 9.27
CA GLU A 166 7.43 -8.05 10.35
C GLU A 166 6.27 -7.89 11.35
N GLN A 167 6.55 -7.36 12.53
CA GLN A 167 5.52 -7.08 13.52
C GLN A 167 4.57 -5.99 12.97
N GLY A 168 3.27 -6.22 13.15
CA GLY A 168 2.24 -5.24 12.89
C GLY A 168 2.01 -4.31 14.08
N VAL A 169 1.26 -3.24 13.86
CA VAL A 169 0.92 -2.26 14.92
C VAL A 169 -0.35 -2.61 15.68
N ILE A 170 -0.84 -3.84 15.51
CA ILE A 170 -2.03 -4.39 16.18
C ILE A 170 -1.81 -5.84 16.60
N SER A 171 -2.50 -6.28 17.66
CA SER A 171 -2.34 -7.61 18.24
C SER A 171 -3.59 -8.08 18.96
N ARG A 172 -3.81 -9.41 18.99
CA ARG A 172 -4.84 -10.05 19.83
C ARG A 172 -4.55 -9.90 21.32
N SER A 173 -3.30 -9.58 21.70
CA SER A 173 -2.95 -9.22 23.09
C SER A 173 -3.54 -7.89 23.55
N GLY A 174 -4.16 -7.13 22.64
CA GLY A 174 -4.74 -5.81 22.89
C GLY A 174 -3.72 -4.66 22.90
N TRP A 175 -2.44 -4.98 22.74
CA TRP A 175 -1.35 -3.99 22.66
C TRP A 175 -0.33 -4.36 21.59
N ALA A 176 0.33 -3.36 21.05
CA ALA A 176 1.50 -3.50 20.18
C ALA A 176 2.55 -2.46 20.55
N VAL A 177 3.77 -2.66 20.08
CA VAL A 177 4.89 -1.72 20.32
C VAL A 177 5.59 -1.44 18.99
N ILE A 178 5.74 -0.16 18.67
CA ILE A 178 6.69 0.26 17.65
C ILE A 178 8.02 0.50 18.35
N ASP A 179 9.01 -0.32 18.05
CA ASP A 179 10.38 -0.15 18.52
C ASP A 179 11.16 0.70 17.50
N ASP A 180 11.32 1.98 17.84
CA ASP A 180 12.03 2.99 17.04
C ASP A 180 13.44 3.25 17.59
N SER A 181 13.94 2.36 18.44
CA SER A 181 15.27 2.49 19.06
C SER A 181 16.38 2.39 18.00
N PRO A 182 17.43 3.24 18.12
CA PRO A 182 18.54 3.26 17.15
C PRO A 182 19.29 1.94 17.03
N ALA A 183 19.34 1.15 18.10
CA ALA A 183 20.03 -0.14 18.10
C ALA A 183 19.19 -1.31 17.55
N THR A 184 17.87 -1.12 17.38
CA THR A 184 16.98 -2.17 16.88
C THR A 184 17.18 -2.36 15.39
N THR A 185 17.58 -3.57 15.02
CA THR A 185 17.83 -3.97 13.63
C THR A 185 16.62 -4.71 13.06
N ARG A 186 16.16 -4.29 11.90
CA ARG A 186 15.12 -4.96 11.13
C ARG A 186 15.64 -6.21 10.42
N PRO A 187 14.78 -7.08 9.87
CA PRO A 187 15.20 -8.31 9.20
C PRO A 187 16.15 -8.10 8.00
N ASP A 188 16.09 -6.95 7.35
CA ASP A 188 16.97 -6.57 6.25
C ASP A 188 18.32 -5.95 6.71
N GLY A 189 18.56 -5.86 8.02
CA GLY A 189 19.74 -5.22 8.61
C GLY A 189 19.62 -3.71 8.80
N SER A 190 18.52 -3.09 8.34
CA SER A 190 18.31 -1.66 8.51
C SER A 190 17.87 -1.28 9.93
N ARG A 191 17.99 0.00 10.25
CA ARG A 191 17.58 0.60 11.52
C ARG A 191 16.72 1.84 11.29
N SER A 192 16.01 2.29 12.31
CA SER A 192 15.30 3.56 12.25
C SER A 192 16.24 4.71 12.54
N LEU A 193 16.64 5.43 11.49
CA LEU A 193 17.50 6.61 11.57
C LEU A 193 16.65 7.88 11.70
N ALA A 194 17.30 8.99 12.08
CA ALA A 194 16.65 10.29 12.12
C ALA A 194 16.58 10.92 10.72
N LEU A 195 15.65 11.85 10.57
CA LEU A 195 15.46 12.66 9.37
C LEU A 195 15.61 14.15 9.74
N GLU A 196 16.38 14.88 8.95
CA GLU A 196 16.59 16.33 9.10
C GLU A 196 16.10 17.05 7.84
N PRO A 197 15.36 18.18 7.98
CA PRO A 197 14.93 18.97 6.84
C PRO A 197 16.09 19.39 5.93
N GLY A 198 15.94 19.17 4.61
CA GLY A 198 16.85 19.65 3.60
C GLY A 198 16.39 20.95 2.97
N GLU A 199 17.31 21.70 2.33
CA GLU A 199 16.97 22.92 1.58
C GLU A 199 16.12 22.64 0.33
N ASP A 200 16.10 21.39 -0.13
CA ASP A 200 15.37 20.88 -1.29
C ASP A 200 13.98 20.32 -0.94
N ASN A 201 13.47 20.59 0.26
CA ASN A 201 12.23 20.04 0.81
C ASN A 201 12.21 18.50 0.87
N ILE A 202 13.37 17.85 0.89
CA ILE A 202 13.53 16.43 1.19
C ILE A 202 14.20 16.35 2.56
N ASP A 203 13.61 15.56 3.45
CA ASP A 203 14.24 15.27 4.73
C ASP A 203 15.39 14.27 4.52
N TRP A 204 16.58 14.61 4.99
CA TRP A 204 17.78 13.81 4.80
C TRP A 204 18.11 12.99 6.03
N VAL A 205 18.69 11.81 5.77
CA VAL A 205 19.12 10.90 6.83
C VAL A 205 20.16 11.56 7.75
N ALA A 206 19.99 11.32 9.06
CA ALA A 206 20.89 11.78 10.11
C ALA A 206 21.05 10.70 11.19
N GLU A 207 22.16 10.75 11.92
CA GLU A 207 22.35 9.92 13.10
C GLU A 207 21.35 10.29 14.21
N ARG A 208 20.95 9.33 15.02
CA ARG A 208 20.09 9.55 16.18
C ARG A 208 20.81 10.37 17.25
N ALA A 209 20.05 11.17 18.02
CA ALA A 209 20.58 12.04 19.08
C ALA A 209 21.37 11.28 20.14
N ASP A 210 20.98 10.06 20.43
CA ASP A 210 21.70 9.11 21.31
C ASP A 210 21.61 7.71 20.68
N PRO A 211 22.71 7.14 20.19
CA PRO A 211 22.70 5.83 19.53
C PRO A 211 22.39 4.65 20.47
N GLU A 212 22.48 4.86 21.78
CA GLU A 212 22.18 3.84 22.82
C GLU A 212 20.78 4.05 23.44
N ALA A 213 19.97 4.96 22.91
CA ALA A 213 18.64 5.22 23.41
C ALA A 213 17.69 4.03 23.19
N MET A 214 16.75 3.86 24.13
CA MET A 214 15.51 3.10 23.91
C MET A 214 14.43 4.10 23.50
N ASP A 215 13.65 3.79 22.47
CA ASP A 215 12.57 4.65 21.95
C ASP A 215 11.40 3.76 21.50
N LEU A 216 10.41 3.61 22.37
CA LEU A 216 9.28 2.72 22.17
C LEU A 216 7.97 3.50 22.11
N TYR A 217 7.07 3.13 21.22
CA TYR A 217 5.69 3.62 21.20
C TYR A 217 4.77 2.48 21.60
N PHE A 218 4.27 2.53 22.82
CA PHE A 218 3.25 1.60 23.30
C PHE A 218 1.89 1.99 22.78
N MET A 219 1.18 1.05 22.17
CA MET A 219 -0.14 1.20 21.56
C MET A 219 -1.12 0.23 22.23
N GLY A 220 -1.97 0.70 23.14
CA GLY A 220 -2.89 -0.11 23.95
C GLY A 220 -4.35 0.09 23.54
N TYR A 221 -4.70 -0.29 22.31
CA TYR A 221 -6.03 -0.06 21.70
C TYR A 221 -7.04 -1.18 21.95
N GLY A 222 -6.65 -2.22 22.71
CA GLY A 222 -7.48 -3.42 22.83
C GLY A 222 -7.69 -4.06 21.44
N HIS A 223 -8.94 -4.35 21.12
CA HIS A 223 -9.32 -4.88 19.80
C HIS A 223 -9.94 -3.81 18.88
N ASP A 224 -9.79 -2.53 19.20
CA ASP A 224 -10.16 -1.44 18.27
C ASP A 224 -9.04 -1.22 17.22
N TYR A 225 -8.88 -2.22 16.35
CA TYR A 225 -7.80 -2.25 15.35
C TYR A 225 -7.86 -1.07 14.39
N LYS A 226 -9.06 -0.66 13.98
CA LYS A 226 -9.21 0.49 13.06
C LYS A 226 -8.78 1.80 13.72
N ARG A 227 -9.05 1.97 15.00
CA ARG A 227 -8.59 3.14 15.76
C ARG A 227 -7.06 3.12 15.92
N ALA A 228 -6.47 1.95 16.19
CA ALA A 228 -5.02 1.80 16.25
C ALA A 228 -4.32 2.20 14.95
N LEU A 229 -4.86 1.79 13.80
CA LEU A 229 -4.34 2.17 12.47
C LEU A 229 -4.48 3.66 12.19
N LYS A 230 -5.61 4.26 12.55
CA LYS A 230 -5.83 5.71 12.41
C LYS A 230 -4.81 6.50 13.22
N ASP A 231 -4.58 6.12 14.46
CA ASP A 231 -3.65 6.82 15.34
C ASP A 231 -2.18 6.48 14.99
N PHE A 232 -1.92 5.30 14.42
CA PHE A 232 -0.63 5.01 13.80
C PHE A 232 -0.33 5.99 12.65
N THR A 233 -1.27 6.18 11.72
CA THR A 233 -1.06 7.13 10.62
C THR A 233 -1.01 8.60 11.07
N LEU A 234 -1.56 8.93 12.23
CA LEU A 234 -1.43 10.25 12.84
C LEU A 234 0.04 10.56 13.19
N ILE A 235 0.80 9.58 13.70
CA ILE A 235 2.20 9.76 14.07
C ILE A 235 3.17 9.37 12.95
N ALA A 236 2.88 8.34 12.18
CA ALA A 236 3.74 7.82 11.13
C ALA A 236 3.54 8.50 9.76
N GLY A 237 2.53 9.36 9.64
CA GLY A 237 2.12 10.00 8.40
C GLY A 237 0.99 9.26 7.69
N LYS A 238 0.19 10.00 6.94
CA LYS A 238 -0.93 9.44 6.18
C LYS A 238 -0.45 8.55 5.02
N ILE A 239 -1.33 7.66 4.59
CA ILE A 239 -1.18 6.87 3.35
C ILE A 239 -1.67 7.77 2.21
N PRO A 240 -0.80 8.30 1.32
CA PRO A 240 -1.24 9.22 0.28
C PRO A 240 -2.25 8.56 -0.68
N LEU A 241 -3.22 9.32 -1.18
CA LEU A 241 -4.14 8.83 -2.20
C LEU A 241 -3.43 8.83 -3.56
N PRO A 242 -3.24 7.67 -4.22
CA PRO A 242 -2.56 7.63 -5.52
C PRO A 242 -3.45 8.20 -6.64
N PRO A 243 -2.89 8.49 -7.83
CA PRO A 243 -3.67 8.85 -9.00
C PRO A 243 -4.74 7.79 -9.35
N ASP A 244 -5.85 8.21 -9.91
CA ASP A 244 -6.98 7.34 -10.22
C ASP A 244 -6.67 6.23 -11.23
N TYR A 245 -5.85 6.52 -12.25
CA TYR A 245 -5.46 5.54 -13.29
C TYR A 245 -4.75 4.31 -12.74
N VAL A 246 -4.13 4.39 -11.56
CA VAL A 246 -3.43 3.23 -10.97
C VAL A 246 -4.37 2.10 -10.55
N PHE A 247 -5.65 2.39 -10.40
CA PHE A 247 -6.66 1.39 -10.05
C PHE A 247 -7.17 0.58 -11.26
N GLY A 248 -6.78 0.97 -12.47
CA GLY A 248 -7.07 0.23 -13.70
C GLY A 248 -6.20 -0.99 -13.92
N TYR A 249 -6.32 -1.60 -15.09
CA TYR A 249 -5.49 -2.72 -15.48
C TYR A 249 -4.13 -2.21 -16.00
N TRP A 250 -3.05 -2.80 -15.50
CA TRP A 250 -1.69 -2.56 -15.96
C TRP A 250 -1.20 -3.75 -16.77
N TYR A 251 -0.77 -3.49 -18.00
CA TYR A 251 -0.02 -4.46 -18.76
C TYR A 251 1.46 -4.33 -18.45
N SER A 252 2.07 -5.41 -18.02
CA SER A 252 3.49 -5.51 -17.73
C SER A 252 4.00 -6.90 -18.07
N LYS A 253 5.18 -7.00 -18.65
CA LYS A 253 5.93 -8.24 -18.82
C LYS A 253 7.39 -7.93 -19.10
N TYR A 254 8.30 -8.61 -18.41
CA TYR A 254 9.70 -8.58 -18.75
C TYR A 254 9.94 -9.36 -20.06
N GLU A 255 10.22 -8.66 -21.14
CA GLU A 255 10.54 -9.20 -22.46
C GLU A 255 11.32 -8.17 -23.30
N ASN A 256 12.13 -8.62 -24.26
CA ASN A 256 12.82 -7.75 -25.21
C ASN A 256 11.83 -7.15 -26.23
N TYR A 257 10.86 -6.40 -25.76
CA TYR A 257 9.91 -5.75 -26.65
C TYR A 257 10.53 -4.62 -27.43
N THR A 258 10.29 -4.63 -28.73
CA THR A 258 10.57 -3.49 -29.60
C THR A 258 9.46 -2.46 -29.52
N ALA A 259 9.70 -1.24 -30.01
CA ALA A 259 8.65 -0.21 -30.14
C ALA A 259 7.44 -0.73 -30.93
N ASP A 260 7.66 -1.57 -31.96
CA ASP A 260 6.57 -2.14 -32.75
C ASP A 260 5.79 -3.22 -31.99
N ASP A 261 6.44 -3.96 -31.09
CA ASP A 261 5.76 -4.93 -30.22
C ASP A 261 4.80 -4.18 -29.26
N PHE A 262 5.23 -3.07 -28.64
CA PHE A 262 4.35 -2.25 -27.81
C PHE A 262 3.16 -1.71 -28.60
N ARG A 263 3.39 -1.19 -29.84
CA ARG A 263 2.31 -0.75 -30.72
C ARG A 263 1.33 -1.88 -31.07
N ASN A 264 1.86 -3.08 -31.27
CA ASN A 264 1.05 -4.27 -31.51
C ASN A 264 0.22 -4.65 -30.28
N ILE A 265 0.78 -4.57 -29.08
CA ILE A 265 0.06 -4.80 -27.83
C ILE A 265 -1.09 -3.79 -27.70
N ILE A 266 -0.81 -2.49 -27.84
CA ILE A 266 -1.82 -1.42 -27.77
C ILE A 266 -2.96 -1.67 -28.77
N ARG A 267 -2.64 -2.03 -30.00
CA ARG A 267 -3.63 -2.36 -31.02
C ARG A 267 -4.51 -3.53 -30.60
N ASN A 268 -3.91 -4.62 -30.09
CA ASN A 268 -4.67 -5.80 -29.64
C ASN A 268 -5.52 -5.52 -28.42
N LEU A 269 -5.04 -4.71 -27.45
CA LEU A 269 -5.84 -4.28 -26.31
C LEU A 269 -7.12 -3.57 -26.79
N LYS A 270 -6.98 -2.66 -27.77
CA LYS A 270 -8.10 -1.92 -28.34
C LYS A 270 -9.03 -2.80 -29.18
N GLU A 271 -8.49 -3.65 -30.05
CA GLU A 271 -9.29 -4.53 -30.95
C GLU A 271 -10.08 -5.58 -30.18
N ASN A 272 -9.58 -6.03 -29.02
CA ASN A 272 -10.23 -7.01 -28.15
C ASN A 272 -11.06 -6.37 -27.02
N ASP A 273 -11.26 -5.05 -27.05
CA ASP A 273 -12.03 -4.30 -26.04
C ASP A 273 -11.55 -4.58 -24.59
N ILE A 274 -10.25 -4.56 -24.38
CA ILE A 274 -9.62 -4.74 -23.08
C ILE A 274 -9.30 -3.37 -22.47
N ASN A 275 -9.99 -3.03 -21.39
CA ASN A 275 -9.74 -1.80 -20.66
C ASN A 275 -8.35 -1.84 -20.02
N THR A 276 -7.54 -0.79 -20.21
CA THR A 276 -6.18 -0.71 -19.72
C THR A 276 -5.82 0.75 -19.45
N ASP A 277 -5.11 1.04 -18.37
CA ASP A 277 -4.70 2.41 -18.01
C ASP A 277 -3.18 2.58 -17.93
N VAL A 278 -2.41 1.50 -17.74
CA VAL A 278 -0.96 1.58 -17.56
C VAL A 278 -0.22 0.58 -18.45
N MET A 279 0.83 1.06 -19.09
CA MET A 279 1.82 0.27 -19.80
C MET A 279 3.17 0.37 -19.08
N ILE A 280 3.73 -0.77 -18.65
CA ILE A 280 5.06 -0.81 -18.07
C ILE A 280 6.07 -1.25 -19.13
N LEU A 281 7.13 -0.47 -19.28
CA LEU A 281 8.33 -0.86 -20.02
C LEU A 281 9.32 -1.41 -18.98
N ASP A 282 9.53 -2.72 -19.04
CA ASP A 282 10.47 -3.40 -18.14
C ASP A 282 11.92 -3.23 -18.62
N MET A 283 12.87 -3.67 -17.83
CA MET A 283 14.27 -3.26 -17.84
C MET A 283 15.00 -3.29 -19.19
N ASP A 284 14.51 -3.98 -20.22
CA ASP A 284 15.10 -3.93 -21.57
C ASP A 284 14.80 -2.60 -22.33
N TRP A 285 14.06 -1.66 -21.72
CA TRP A 285 13.94 -0.30 -22.21
C TRP A 285 15.30 0.41 -22.25
N HIS A 286 16.23 0.02 -21.35
CA HIS A 286 17.61 0.49 -21.30
C HIS A 286 18.59 -0.59 -21.79
N TRP A 287 19.85 -0.20 -22.00
CA TRP A 287 20.91 -1.15 -22.34
C TRP A 287 21.15 -2.10 -21.18
N ASN A 288 21.14 -3.42 -21.46
CA ASN A 288 21.23 -4.48 -20.47
C ASN A 288 22.46 -5.39 -20.75
N GLY A 289 23.66 -4.79 -20.69
CA GLY A 289 24.94 -5.51 -20.82
C GLY A 289 25.33 -5.91 -22.26
N GLU A 290 24.75 -5.26 -23.28
CA GLU A 290 25.14 -5.47 -24.68
C GLU A 290 26.58 -5.03 -24.88
N LYS A 291 27.43 -5.98 -25.34
CA LYS A 291 28.89 -5.77 -25.48
C LYS A 291 29.26 -4.64 -26.43
N GLU A 292 28.47 -4.43 -27.46
CA GLU A 292 28.66 -3.39 -28.45
C GLU A 292 28.57 -1.97 -27.90
N VAL A 293 27.89 -1.81 -26.80
CA VAL A 293 27.64 -0.52 -26.17
C VAL A 293 28.40 -0.39 -24.86
N SER A 294 28.35 -1.42 -24.01
CA SER A 294 28.77 -1.34 -22.60
C SER A 294 30.13 -2.01 -22.33
N ASP A 295 30.81 -2.54 -23.31
CA ASP A 295 32.01 -3.42 -23.15
C ASP A 295 31.74 -4.62 -22.22
N GLY A 296 30.47 -5.05 -22.14
CA GLY A 296 29.99 -6.08 -21.21
C GLY A 296 29.80 -5.61 -19.78
N ARG A 297 29.83 -4.31 -19.54
CA ARG A 297 29.45 -3.68 -18.29
C ARG A 297 27.93 -3.45 -18.25
N GLY A 298 27.43 -3.13 -17.09
CA GLY A 298 26.01 -3.00 -16.88
C GLY A 298 25.38 -4.37 -16.67
N GLY A 299 24.11 -4.38 -16.56
CA GLY A 299 23.29 -5.52 -16.25
C GLY A 299 21.88 -5.03 -16.06
N TRP A 300 21.31 -5.28 -14.89
CA TRP A 300 19.95 -4.83 -14.62
C TRP A 300 19.86 -3.33 -14.32
N THR A 301 20.95 -2.68 -13.88
CA THR A 301 21.03 -1.23 -13.74
C THR A 301 21.34 -0.57 -15.07
N GLY A 302 20.55 0.42 -15.48
CA GLY A 302 20.76 1.19 -16.71
C GLY A 302 19.94 2.48 -16.74
N TRP A 303 20.46 3.51 -17.46
CA TRP A 303 19.93 4.87 -17.44
C TRP A 303 19.79 5.49 -18.85
N SER A 304 20.00 4.71 -19.90
CA SER A 304 19.98 5.17 -21.29
C SER A 304 19.09 4.29 -22.14
N TRP A 305 18.29 4.89 -23.02
CA TRP A 305 17.41 4.14 -23.91
C TRP A 305 18.15 3.10 -24.74
N ASN A 306 17.64 1.87 -24.78
CA ASN A 306 18.08 0.85 -25.73
C ASN A 306 17.53 1.18 -27.11
N THR A 307 18.27 2.02 -27.85
CA THR A 307 17.86 2.48 -29.19
C THR A 307 17.83 1.40 -30.25
N LYS A 308 18.32 0.19 -29.95
CA LYS A 308 18.14 -0.97 -30.80
C LYS A 308 16.73 -1.54 -30.76
N LEU A 309 16.12 -1.54 -29.58
CA LEU A 309 14.73 -1.99 -29.37
C LEU A 309 13.77 -0.82 -29.58
N ILE A 310 14.12 0.36 -29.11
CA ILE A 310 13.30 1.58 -29.11
C ILE A 310 14.08 2.70 -29.81
N PRO A 311 14.14 2.71 -31.16
CA PRO A 311 14.96 3.67 -31.92
C PRO A 311 14.53 5.14 -31.76
N ASN A 312 13.27 5.38 -31.44
CA ASN A 312 12.70 6.69 -31.18
C ASN A 312 11.79 6.64 -29.96
N PRO A 313 12.34 6.84 -28.76
CA PRO A 313 11.57 6.81 -27.52
C PRO A 313 10.40 7.81 -27.50
N ASP A 314 10.62 9.06 -27.93
CA ASP A 314 9.58 10.09 -27.96
C ASP A 314 8.36 9.63 -28.77
N SER A 315 8.58 8.99 -29.92
CA SER A 315 7.47 8.46 -30.72
C SER A 315 6.72 7.35 -30.00
N LEU A 316 7.41 6.44 -29.32
CA LEU A 316 6.75 5.37 -28.60
C LEU A 316 5.95 5.90 -27.41
N LEU A 317 6.55 6.79 -26.60
CA LEU A 317 5.85 7.38 -25.45
C LEU A 317 4.60 8.15 -25.87
N ASN A 318 4.68 8.92 -26.98
CA ASN A 318 3.51 9.60 -27.53
C ASN A 318 2.44 8.60 -28.01
N ASP A 319 2.82 7.51 -28.71
CA ASP A 319 1.86 6.48 -29.14
C ASP A 319 1.13 5.82 -27.98
N ILE A 320 1.83 5.60 -26.86
CA ILE A 320 1.24 5.04 -25.62
C ILE A 320 0.26 6.04 -25.00
N HIS A 321 0.66 7.32 -24.87
CA HIS A 321 -0.20 8.38 -24.34
C HIS A 321 -1.42 8.66 -25.24
N ASP A 322 -1.23 8.65 -26.56
CA ASP A 322 -2.34 8.83 -27.53
C ASP A 322 -3.36 7.68 -27.46
N ALA A 323 -2.94 6.52 -26.94
CA ALA A 323 -3.84 5.40 -26.62
C ALA A 323 -4.55 5.57 -25.26
N GLY A 324 -4.27 6.63 -24.49
CA GLY A 324 -4.85 6.90 -23.18
C GLY A 324 -4.16 6.15 -22.04
N LEU A 325 -2.95 5.62 -22.24
CA LEU A 325 -2.21 4.83 -21.26
C LEU A 325 -1.15 5.68 -20.56
N HIS A 326 -0.92 5.42 -19.28
CA HIS A 326 0.18 5.97 -18.50
C HIS A 326 1.40 5.05 -18.53
N ILE A 327 2.59 5.61 -18.36
CA ILE A 327 3.86 4.94 -18.61
C ILE A 327 4.69 4.84 -17.35
N ALA A 328 5.12 3.62 -17.00
CA ALA A 328 6.17 3.41 -16.03
C ALA A 328 7.41 2.75 -16.66
N LEU A 329 8.59 3.17 -16.23
CA LEU A 329 9.83 2.50 -16.50
C LEU A 329 10.32 1.74 -15.26
N ASN A 330 10.73 0.49 -15.44
CA ASN A 330 11.36 -0.31 -14.41
C ASN A 330 12.80 0.16 -14.19
N LEU A 331 13.22 0.29 -12.93
CA LEU A 331 14.56 0.66 -12.52
C LEU A 331 15.12 -0.35 -11.51
N HIS A 332 16.40 -0.70 -11.66
CA HIS A 332 17.18 -1.49 -10.70
C HIS A 332 18.35 -0.65 -10.17
N PRO A 333 18.11 0.29 -9.26
CA PRO A 333 19.15 1.22 -8.81
C PRO A 333 20.12 0.55 -7.84
N ALA A 334 21.25 0.04 -8.35
CA ALA A 334 22.25 -0.64 -7.53
C ALA A 334 23.70 -0.34 -7.95
N ASP A 335 24.06 -0.55 -9.24
CA ASP A 335 25.45 -0.55 -9.67
C ASP A 335 26.06 0.83 -9.88
N GLY A 336 25.25 1.89 -9.89
CA GLY A 336 25.69 3.24 -10.17
C GLY A 336 25.59 3.60 -11.66
N VAL A 337 26.46 4.51 -12.13
CA VAL A 337 26.40 5.04 -13.50
C VAL A 337 27.68 4.65 -14.25
N ASP A 338 27.52 3.81 -15.26
CA ASP A 338 28.63 3.34 -16.09
C ASP A 338 28.98 4.34 -17.21
N PRO A 339 30.23 4.32 -17.72
CA PRO A 339 30.72 5.27 -18.74
C PRO A 339 30.01 5.22 -20.10
N HIS A 340 29.18 4.22 -20.38
CA HIS A 340 28.41 4.14 -21.62
C HIS A 340 27.04 4.84 -21.51
N GLU A 341 26.64 5.21 -20.30
CA GLU A 341 25.36 5.86 -20.05
C GLU A 341 25.35 7.30 -20.57
N ASP A 342 24.27 7.72 -21.18
CA ASP A 342 24.11 9.08 -21.74
C ASP A 342 24.29 10.18 -20.69
N ILE A 343 24.00 9.89 -19.44
CA ILE A 343 24.13 10.81 -18.31
C ILE A 343 25.52 10.86 -17.68
N TYR A 344 26.42 9.95 -18.05
CA TYR A 344 27.70 9.75 -17.37
C TYR A 344 28.59 10.99 -17.34
N GLU A 345 28.86 11.62 -18.49
CA GLU A 345 29.74 12.78 -18.57
C GLU A 345 29.21 13.98 -17.77
N ALA A 346 27.89 14.21 -17.83
CA ALA A 346 27.24 15.27 -17.10
C ALA A 346 27.32 15.04 -15.59
N MET A 347 27.04 13.78 -15.14
CA MET A 347 27.16 13.43 -13.73
C MET A 347 28.59 13.45 -13.23
N ALA A 348 29.57 12.93 -13.98
CA ALA A 348 30.97 13.00 -13.61
C ALA A 348 31.42 14.47 -13.40
N THR A 349 31.03 15.36 -14.30
CA THR A 349 31.30 16.80 -14.21
C THR A 349 30.65 17.43 -12.97
N ASP A 350 29.35 17.17 -12.75
CA ASP A 350 28.63 17.70 -11.60
C ASP A 350 29.24 17.24 -10.26
N LEU A 351 29.82 16.02 -10.25
CA LEU A 351 30.46 15.42 -9.07
C LEU A 351 31.96 15.77 -8.93
N GLY A 352 32.53 16.53 -9.87
CA GLY A 352 33.95 16.89 -9.88
C GLY A 352 34.88 15.72 -10.19
N LEU A 353 34.36 14.68 -10.86
CA LEU A 353 35.13 13.53 -11.34
C LEU A 353 35.67 13.81 -12.74
N ASP A 354 36.75 13.12 -13.11
CA ASP A 354 37.33 13.20 -14.45
C ASP A 354 36.66 12.16 -15.39
N PRO A 355 35.81 12.58 -16.34
CA PRO A 355 35.09 11.65 -17.22
C PRO A 355 36.02 10.85 -18.17
N GLU A 356 37.22 11.38 -18.42
CA GLU A 356 38.21 10.67 -19.29
C GLU A 356 38.74 9.38 -18.65
N LYS A 357 38.67 9.26 -17.33
CA LYS A 357 39.05 8.01 -16.65
C LYS A 357 38.10 6.88 -16.88
N ARG A 358 36.87 7.16 -17.31
CA ARG A 358 35.82 6.18 -17.59
C ARG A 358 35.63 5.15 -16.46
N GLU A 359 35.69 5.65 -15.21
CA GLU A 359 35.39 4.88 -14.00
C GLU A 359 33.89 4.93 -13.69
N ARG A 360 33.30 3.80 -13.26
CA ARG A 360 31.89 3.78 -12.81
C ARG A 360 31.70 4.77 -11.65
N ILE A 361 30.66 5.57 -11.71
CA ILE A 361 30.22 6.41 -10.59
C ILE A 361 29.38 5.50 -9.68
N PRO A 362 29.83 5.20 -8.44
CA PRO A 362 29.06 4.32 -7.54
C PRO A 362 27.68 4.88 -7.22
N TRP A 363 26.70 3.99 -7.04
CA TRP A 363 25.39 4.38 -6.53
C TRP A 363 25.53 4.94 -5.12
N ASN A 364 25.06 6.16 -4.89
CA ASN A 364 25.18 6.84 -3.60
C ASN A 364 24.06 7.90 -3.46
N LEU A 365 22.81 7.43 -3.32
CA LEU A 365 21.64 8.32 -3.26
C LEU A 365 21.56 9.09 -1.92
N GLU A 366 22.27 8.67 -0.89
CA GLU A 366 22.42 9.37 0.39
C GLU A 366 23.36 10.60 0.31
N ASN A 367 24.13 10.72 -0.76
CA ASN A 367 24.91 11.91 -1.04
C ASN A 367 24.07 12.93 -1.80
N LYS A 368 23.83 14.09 -1.18
CA LYS A 368 22.99 15.17 -1.75
C LYS A 368 23.47 15.65 -3.13
N GLN A 369 24.78 15.68 -3.37
CA GLN A 369 25.33 16.12 -4.66
C GLN A 369 25.07 15.06 -5.74
N PHE A 370 25.23 13.77 -5.42
CA PHE A 370 24.89 12.68 -6.30
C PHE A 370 23.40 12.70 -6.63
N ALA A 371 22.52 12.73 -5.62
CA ALA A 371 21.08 12.77 -5.79
C ALA A 371 20.65 13.93 -6.68
N LYS A 372 21.12 15.15 -6.40
CA LYS A 372 20.82 16.34 -7.21
C LYS A 372 21.28 16.20 -8.66
N SER A 373 22.47 15.64 -8.89
CA SER A 373 22.98 15.42 -10.25
C SER A 373 22.18 14.33 -10.97
N PHE A 374 21.86 13.23 -10.30
CA PHE A 374 21.07 12.12 -10.86
C PHE A 374 19.65 12.57 -11.25
N PHE A 375 18.95 13.27 -10.38
CA PHE A 375 17.62 13.79 -10.70
C PHE A 375 17.63 14.83 -11.82
N LYS A 376 18.64 15.70 -11.84
CA LYS A 376 18.81 16.71 -12.90
C LYS A 376 19.06 16.07 -14.26
N ASN A 377 19.90 15.04 -14.34
CA ASN A 377 20.39 14.50 -15.61
C ASN A 377 19.59 13.29 -16.10
N PHE A 378 18.90 12.57 -15.22
CA PHE A 378 18.13 11.39 -15.57
C PHE A 378 16.61 11.57 -15.30
N VAL A 379 16.18 11.66 -14.04
CA VAL A 379 14.76 11.55 -13.69
C VAL A 379 13.92 12.65 -14.33
N ARG A 380 14.29 13.92 -14.13
CA ARG A 380 13.50 15.05 -14.66
C ARG A 380 13.45 15.12 -16.19
N PRO A 381 14.52 14.84 -16.94
CA PRO A 381 14.45 14.73 -18.40
C PRO A 381 13.50 13.65 -18.88
N PHE A 382 13.51 12.46 -18.27
CA PHE A 382 12.63 11.35 -18.64
C PHE A 382 11.17 11.63 -18.29
N GLU A 383 10.90 12.24 -17.13
CA GLU A 383 9.56 12.71 -16.77
C GLU A 383 9.04 13.77 -17.74
N LYS A 384 9.90 14.69 -18.20
CA LYS A 384 9.56 15.67 -19.24
C LYS A 384 9.34 15.02 -20.61
N GLN A 385 10.04 13.92 -20.89
CA GLN A 385 9.88 13.14 -22.11
C GLN A 385 8.53 12.40 -22.15
N GLY A 386 7.93 12.09 -20.98
CA GLY A 386 6.62 11.46 -20.90
C GLY A 386 6.56 10.24 -19.96
N VAL A 387 7.55 10.01 -19.13
CA VAL A 387 7.46 8.98 -18.09
C VAL A 387 6.57 9.50 -16.96
N ASP A 388 5.47 8.79 -16.66
CA ASP A 388 4.51 9.21 -15.65
C ASP A 388 4.95 8.86 -14.25
N PHE A 389 5.51 7.66 -14.04
CA PHE A 389 6.01 7.23 -12.74
C PHE A 389 7.11 6.17 -12.87
N TRP A 390 7.73 5.80 -11.73
CA TRP A 390 8.88 4.91 -11.66
C TRP A 390 8.56 3.61 -10.96
N TRP A 391 9.02 2.48 -11.50
CA TRP A 391 9.04 1.22 -10.80
C TRP A 391 10.45 0.98 -10.25
N LEU A 392 10.62 1.19 -8.92
CA LEU A 392 11.87 0.93 -8.19
C LEU A 392 11.87 -0.53 -7.73
N ASP A 393 12.49 -1.38 -8.55
CA ASP A 393 12.52 -2.81 -8.32
C ASP A 393 13.73 -3.21 -7.46
N TRP A 394 14.04 -4.44 -7.47
CA TRP A 394 15.08 -5.14 -6.76
C TRP A 394 16.49 -4.61 -7.14
N GLN A 395 17.54 -5.12 -6.52
CA GLN A 395 18.96 -4.87 -6.77
C GLN A 395 19.59 -3.72 -5.96
N GLN A 396 18.84 -2.90 -5.25
CA GLN A 396 19.47 -2.05 -4.24
C GLN A 396 20.16 -2.95 -3.20
N TYR A 397 21.26 -2.49 -2.61
CA TYR A 397 21.79 -3.11 -1.42
C TYR A 397 20.72 -3.18 -0.33
N LEU A 398 20.77 -4.18 0.57
CA LEU A 398 19.85 -4.20 1.71
C LEU A 398 20.07 -2.99 2.62
N THR A 399 21.36 -2.70 2.90
CA THR A 399 21.79 -1.52 3.64
C THR A 399 22.87 -0.77 2.88
N SER A 400 22.90 0.56 3.03
CA SER A 400 23.91 1.42 2.42
C SER A 400 25.34 1.02 2.82
N PRO A 401 26.28 1.01 1.87
CA PRO A 401 27.69 0.84 2.19
C PRO A 401 28.32 2.11 2.78
N PHE A 402 27.62 3.26 2.78
CA PHE A 402 28.14 4.56 3.21
C PHE A 402 27.59 5.02 4.55
N ILE A 403 26.35 4.61 4.90
CA ILE A 403 25.70 4.98 6.17
C ILE A 403 25.23 3.70 6.87
N ASP A 404 25.82 3.42 8.02
CA ASP A 404 25.52 2.22 8.80
C ASP A 404 24.05 2.16 9.23
N GLY A 405 23.38 1.04 8.91
CA GLY A 405 21.97 0.79 9.21
C GLY A 405 20.97 1.53 8.32
N LEU A 406 21.41 2.29 7.31
CA LEU A 406 20.50 2.89 6.35
C LEU A 406 19.95 1.80 5.40
N GLY A 407 18.63 1.57 5.43
CA GLY A 407 17.95 0.67 4.49
C GLY A 407 17.82 1.32 3.10
N GLU A 408 18.47 0.75 2.09
CA GLU A 408 18.48 1.30 0.73
C GLU A 408 17.08 1.32 0.09
N THR A 409 16.28 0.29 0.33
CA THR A 409 14.90 0.25 -0.19
C THR A 409 14.07 1.43 0.36
N PHE A 410 14.12 1.65 1.68
CA PHE A 410 13.42 2.78 2.28
C PHE A 410 13.94 4.10 1.74
N TRP A 411 15.27 4.25 1.64
CA TRP A 411 15.91 5.48 1.23
C TRP A 411 15.60 5.85 -0.22
N CYS A 412 15.70 4.89 -1.15
CA CYS A 412 15.28 5.10 -2.54
C CYS A 412 13.82 5.53 -2.63
N ASN A 413 12.91 4.84 -1.92
CA ASN A 413 11.50 5.19 -1.92
C ASN A 413 11.27 6.61 -1.41
N HIS A 414 11.93 6.97 -0.30
CA HIS A 414 11.83 8.30 0.31
C HIS A 414 12.29 9.41 -0.64
N VAL A 415 13.48 9.26 -1.22
CA VAL A 415 14.07 10.32 -2.04
C VAL A 415 13.34 10.46 -3.37
N PHE A 416 13.05 9.35 -4.08
CA PHE A 416 12.32 9.39 -5.36
C PHE A 416 10.91 9.98 -5.22
N PHE A 417 10.17 9.56 -4.19
CA PHE A 417 8.81 10.05 -3.97
C PHE A 417 8.77 11.56 -3.68
N ASN A 418 9.66 12.03 -2.80
CA ASN A 418 9.73 13.45 -2.44
C ASN A 418 10.29 14.29 -3.58
N GLU A 419 11.25 13.79 -4.35
CA GLU A 419 11.73 14.48 -5.56
C GLU A 419 10.61 14.63 -6.59
N MET A 420 9.84 13.58 -6.84
CA MET A 420 8.68 13.66 -7.76
C MET A 420 7.65 14.68 -7.28
N LYS A 421 7.36 14.71 -5.96
CA LYS A 421 6.47 15.69 -5.34
C LYS A 421 6.97 17.13 -5.54
N ASN A 422 8.27 17.36 -5.45
CA ASN A 422 8.86 18.68 -5.66
C ASN A 422 8.89 19.08 -7.13
N ASN A 423 9.22 18.15 -8.03
CA ASN A 423 9.35 18.41 -9.46
C ASN A 423 7.99 18.60 -10.15
N ARG A 424 6.94 17.92 -9.66
CA ARG A 424 5.58 17.97 -10.21
C ARG A 424 4.55 18.26 -9.11
N PRO A 425 4.58 19.45 -8.48
CA PRO A 425 3.79 19.76 -7.29
C PRO A 425 2.26 19.75 -7.53
N ASP A 426 1.84 19.91 -8.78
CA ASP A 426 0.41 19.90 -9.16
C ASP A 426 -0.16 18.48 -9.30
N ARG A 427 0.71 17.46 -9.39
CA ARG A 427 0.32 16.05 -9.54
C ARG A 427 0.65 15.25 -8.30
N ARG A 428 -0.09 14.15 -8.12
CA ARG A 428 0.21 13.18 -7.06
C ARG A 428 1.52 12.45 -7.38
N PRO A 429 2.50 12.46 -6.45
CA PRO A 429 3.69 11.65 -6.64
C PRO A 429 3.33 10.17 -6.59
N LEU A 430 3.99 9.37 -7.41
CA LEU A 430 3.73 7.95 -7.52
C LEU A 430 5.02 7.18 -7.81
N ILE A 431 5.31 6.18 -7.00
CA ILE A 431 6.33 5.16 -7.26
C ILE A 431 5.75 3.76 -7.03
N PHE A 432 6.21 2.81 -7.81
CA PHE A 432 5.92 1.40 -7.64
C PHE A 432 7.19 0.74 -7.10
N HIS A 433 7.14 0.15 -5.89
CA HIS A 433 8.37 -0.19 -5.17
C HIS A 433 8.18 -1.38 -4.23
N ARG A 434 9.24 -1.77 -3.52
CA ARG A 434 9.20 -2.82 -2.50
C ARG A 434 9.09 -2.22 -1.10
N TRP A 435 8.57 -3.00 -0.14
CA TRP A 435 8.49 -2.60 1.26
C TRP A 435 9.89 -2.39 1.87
N GLY A 436 10.11 -1.28 2.53
CA GLY A 436 11.37 -0.89 3.19
C GLY A 436 11.24 -0.69 4.72
N GLY A 437 10.24 -1.30 5.35
CA GLY A 437 10.00 -1.17 6.79
C GLY A 437 8.96 -0.11 7.17
N LEU A 438 8.65 0.01 8.46
CA LEU A 438 7.68 0.99 8.97
C LEU A 438 8.01 2.40 8.51
N GLY A 439 7.00 3.09 8.00
CA GLY A 439 7.10 4.39 7.35
C GLY A 439 7.02 4.32 5.81
N SER A 440 7.26 3.16 5.18
CA SER A 440 7.17 3.01 3.72
C SER A 440 5.76 3.22 3.15
N HIS A 441 4.72 3.13 3.98
CA HIS A 441 3.34 3.43 3.58
C HIS A 441 3.15 4.87 3.06
N ARG A 442 4.09 5.76 3.37
CA ARG A 442 4.10 7.15 2.86
C ARG A 442 4.48 7.27 1.39
N TYR A 443 5.01 6.21 0.79
CA TYR A 443 5.61 6.22 -0.56
C TYR A 443 4.99 5.15 -1.46
N GLN A 444 3.66 4.96 -1.44
CA GLN A 444 2.98 3.91 -2.21
C GLN A 444 3.35 3.95 -3.71
N ILE A 445 3.27 2.87 -4.40
CA ILE A 445 2.56 1.60 -4.27
C ILE A 445 3.55 0.47 -4.02
N GLY A 446 3.10 -0.62 -3.35
CA GLY A 446 3.90 -1.80 -3.12
C GLY A 446 3.94 -2.80 -4.28
N PHE A 447 5.06 -3.52 -4.40
CA PHE A 447 5.27 -4.64 -5.31
C PHE A 447 5.69 -5.87 -4.53
N SER A 448 4.97 -6.99 -4.68
CA SER A 448 5.17 -8.17 -3.82
C SER A 448 6.33 -9.09 -4.23
N GLY A 449 6.89 -8.93 -5.44
CA GLY A 449 8.08 -9.67 -5.88
C GLY A 449 7.80 -10.82 -6.85
N ASP A 450 8.86 -11.58 -7.15
CA ASP A 450 8.99 -12.56 -8.23
C ASP A 450 8.54 -13.95 -7.79
N THR A 451 7.24 -14.16 -7.66
CA THR A 451 6.64 -15.40 -7.17
C THR A 451 6.63 -16.52 -8.21
N TYR A 452 6.38 -17.77 -7.79
CA TYR A 452 6.18 -18.88 -8.70
C TYR A 452 4.78 -18.90 -9.33
N ILE A 453 4.70 -19.42 -10.55
CA ILE A 453 3.46 -19.62 -11.32
C ILE A 453 2.81 -20.93 -10.87
N ASN A 454 2.02 -20.88 -9.80
CA ASN A 454 1.30 -22.04 -9.28
C ASN A 454 0.13 -21.63 -8.35
N TYR A 455 -0.73 -22.58 -8.01
CA TYR A 455 -1.85 -22.40 -7.08
C TYR A 455 -1.42 -22.15 -5.63
N PRO A 456 -0.37 -22.82 -5.07
CA PRO A 456 0.09 -22.50 -3.71
C PRO A 456 0.48 -21.05 -3.51
N THR A 457 1.13 -20.42 -4.50
CA THR A 457 1.42 -18.97 -4.46
C THR A 457 0.13 -18.17 -4.44
N LEU A 458 -0.82 -18.44 -5.36
CA LEU A 458 -2.11 -17.76 -5.38
C LEU A 458 -2.85 -17.89 -4.06
N ALA A 459 -2.77 -19.05 -3.39
CA ALA A 459 -3.42 -19.30 -2.11
C ALA A 459 -2.81 -18.49 -0.96
N ALA A 460 -1.54 -18.10 -1.06
CA ALA A 460 -0.83 -17.30 -0.05
C ALA A 460 -1.15 -15.79 -0.16
N GLU A 461 -1.46 -15.30 -1.34
CA GLU A 461 -1.62 -13.87 -1.62
C GLU A 461 -2.78 -13.17 -0.86
N PRO A 462 -3.96 -13.75 -0.66
CA PRO A 462 -5.03 -13.08 0.09
C PRO A 462 -4.64 -12.72 1.52
N TYR A 463 -3.96 -13.63 2.23
CA TYR A 463 -3.45 -13.38 3.57
C TYR A 463 -2.35 -12.31 3.55
N PHE A 464 -1.37 -12.43 2.66
CA PHE A 464 -0.27 -11.46 2.53
C PHE A 464 -0.79 -10.05 2.25
N THR A 465 -1.74 -9.93 1.33
CA THR A 465 -2.32 -8.63 0.93
C THR A 465 -3.13 -7.99 2.05
N SER A 466 -3.96 -8.76 2.75
CA SER A 466 -4.80 -8.22 3.81
C SER A 466 -4.00 -7.84 5.06
N THR A 467 -3.00 -8.65 5.47
CA THR A 467 -2.17 -8.34 6.64
C THR A 467 -1.23 -7.16 6.45
N ALA A 468 -0.89 -6.79 5.21
CA ALA A 468 -0.13 -5.57 4.93
C ALA A 468 -0.85 -4.30 5.43
N SER A 469 -2.19 -4.34 5.49
CA SER A 469 -2.99 -3.25 6.06
C SER A 469 -2.70 -3.00 7.55
N ASN A 470 -2.18 -4.00 8.30
CA ASN A 470 -1.81 -3.88 9.71
C ASN A 470 -0.60 -2.96 9.97
N VAL A 471 0.05 -2.50 8.92
CA VAL A 471 1.15 -1.51 8.97
C VAL A 471 0.89 -0.32 8.04
N GLY A 472 -0.37 -0.12 7.64
CA GLY A 472 -0.77 0.95 6.74
C GLY A 472 -0.32 0.76 5.29
N TYR A 473 0.25 -0.38 4.91
CA TYR A 473 0.76 -0.63 3.56
C TYR A 473 -0.27 -1.34 2.69
N GLY A 474 -1.37 -0.64 2.42
CA GLY A 474 -2.60 -1.18 1.81
C GLY A 474 -2.66 -1.17 0.28
N TYR A 475 -1.60 -0.75 -0.44
CA TYR A 475 -1.60 -0.70 -1.91
C TYR A 475 -0.57 -1.67 -2.49
N TRP A 476 -0.87 -2.97 -2.45
CA TRP A 476 -0.05 -3.99 -3.09
C TRP A 476 -0.41 -4.18 -4.56
N GLY A 477 0.63 -4.24 -5.43
CA GLY A 477 0.59 -4.82 -6.75
C GLY A 477 1.29 -6.17 -6.75
N HIS A 478 0.68 -7.16 -7.39
CA HIS A 478 1.21 -8.51 -7.51
C HIS A 478 1.59 -8.80 -8.95
N ASP A 479 2.43 -9.80 -9.17
CA ASP A 479 2.62 -10.39 -10.48
C ASP A 479 1.46 -11.34 -10.77
N LEU A 480 0.30 -10.78 -11.21
CA LEU A 480 -0.88 -11.61 -11.48
C LEU A 480 -0.58 -12.62 -12.60
N GLY A 481 -0.74 -13.88 -12.27
CA GLY A 481 -0.32 -15.03 -13.06
C GLY A 481 0.95 -15.70 -12.53
N GLY A 482 1.63 -15.11 -11.56
CA GLY A 482 2.95 -15.50 -11.06
C GLY A 482 4.09 -15.01 -11.99
N HIS A 483 5.29 -14.90 -11.46
CA HIS A 483 6.43 -14.33 -12.18
C HIS A 483 7.22 -15.37 -12.96
N MET A 484 7.64 -16.46 -12.34
CA MET A 484 8.55 -17.43 -12.91
C MET A 484 8.08 -18.88 -12.76
N SER A 485 8.59 -19.75 -13.63
CA SER A 485 8.34 -21.19 -13.54
C SER A 485 8.94 -21.80 -12.27
N ASP A 486 8.19 -22.67 -11.61
CA ASP A 486 8.70 -23.55 -10.56
C ASP A 486 9.29 -24.86 -11.11
N GLY A 487 9.28 -25.05 -12.43
CA GLY A 487 9.79 -26.23 -13.12
C GLY A 487 8.83 -27.44 -13.08
N VAL A 488 7.64 -27.28 -12.52
CA VAL A 488 6.65 -28.38 -12.34
C VAL A 488 5.33 -28.06 -13.02
N HIS A 489 4.79 -26.87 -12.81
CA HIS A 489 3.48 -26.49 -13.31
C HIS A 489 3.54 -25.85 -14.69
N ASP A 490 2.44 -25.96 -15.44
CA ASP A 490 2.29 -25.25 -16.71
C ASP A 490 2.21 -23.74 -16.48
N VAL A 491 3.19 -23.02 -17.01
CA VAL A 491 3.30 -21.55 -16.89
C VAL A 491 2.22 -20.79 -17.65
N ASN A 492 1.47 -21.47 -18.52
CA ASN A 492 0.39 -20.92 -19.32
C ASN A 492 -0.95 -21.63 -19.07
N ASP A 493 -1.11 -22.25 -17.90
CA ASP A 493 -2.39 -22.82 -17.50
C ASP A 493 -3.49 -21.73 -17.57
N PRO A 494 -4.48 -21.88 -18.46
CA PRO A 494 -5.52 -20.87 -18.67
C PRO A 494 -6.41 -20.68 -17.44
N GLU A 495 -6.65 -21.74 -16.67
CA GLU A 495 -7.46 -21.62 -15.46
C GLU A 495 -6.67 -20.90 -14.35
N LEU A 496 -5.42 -21.24 -14.12
CA LEU A 496 -4.59 -20.57 -13.12
C LEU A 496 -4.50 -19.07 -13.41
N LEU A 497 -4.21 -18.68 -14.67
CA LEU A 497 -4.17 -17.26 -15.04
C LEU A 497 -5.51 -16.57 -14.82
N LEU A 498 -6.61 -17.22 -15.19
CA LEU A 498 -7.97 -16.69 -14.93
C LEU A 498 -8.21 -16.47 -13.43
N ARG A 499 -7.84 -17.43 -12.55
CA ARG A 499 -8.01 -17.30 -11.10
C ARG A 499 -7.16 -16.17 -10.53
N TRP A 500 -5.95 -15.97 -11.03
CA TRP A 500 -5.13 -14.81 -10.69
C TRP A 500 -5.78 -13.48 -11.08
N ILE A 501 -6.34 -13.39 -12.30
CA ILE A 501 -7.04 -12.19 -12.77
C ILE A 501 -8.31 -11.96 -11.93
N GLN A 502 -9.09 -12.99 -11.65
CA GLN A 502 -10.28 -12.89 -10.78
C GLN A 502 -9.93 -12.41 -9.36
N TYR A 503 -8.83 -12.91 -8.77
CA TYR A 503 -8.31 -12.41 -7.51
C TYR A 503 -7.89 -10.95 -7.65
N GLY A 504 -7.18 -10.60 -8.70
CA GLY A 504 -6.70 -9.24 -8.98
C GLY A 504 -7.80 -8.18 -9.04
N VAL A 505 -9.03 -8.53 -9.43
CA VAL A 505 -10.18 -7.61 -9.39
C VAL A 505 -10.38 -7.01 -8.00
N PHE A 506 -10.14 -7.81 -6.96
CA PHE A 506 -10.34 -7.45 -5.55
C PHE A 506 -9.02 -7.22 -4.80
N THR A 507 -8.00 -6.79 -5.51
CA THR A 507 -6.74 -6.27 -4.94
C THR A 507 -6.64 -4.76 -5.17
N PRO A 508 -5.80 -4.03 -4.43
CA PRO A 508 -5.66 -2.59 -4.64
C PRO A 508 -5.14 -2.24 -6.03
N ILE A 509 -4.15 -2.96 -6.54
CA ILE A 509 -3.50 -2.74 -7.84
C ILE A 509 -3.70 -3.98 -8.72
N PHE A 510 -4.08 -3.78 -9.96
CA PHE A 510 -4.46 -4.83 -10.90
C PHE A 510 -3.47 -4.91 -12.08
N ARG A 511 -2.40 -5.70 -11.91
CA ARG A 511 -1.27 -5.78 -12.84
C ARG A 511 -0.92 -7.23 -13.18
N THR A 512 -1.00 -7.62 -14.47
CA THR A 512 -0.38 -8.88 -14.93
C THR A 512 1.11 -8.67 -15.17
N HIS A 513 1.93 -9.66 -14.79
CA HIS A 513 3.36 -9.62 -15.05
C HIS A 513 3.97 -11.03 -15.13
N ALA A 514 5.15 -11.16 -15.72
CA ALA A 514 5.98 -12.36 -15.69
C ALA A 514 7.41 -12.06 -16.13
N THR A 515 8.32 -12.96 -15.76
CA THR A 515 9.72 -12.93 -16.21
C THR A 515 9.88 -13.12 -17.71
N LYS A 516 11.09 -12.86 -18.18
CA LYS A 516 11.48 -12.98 -19.59
C LYS A 516 11.34 -14.40 -20.12
N GLY A 517 10.89 -14.46 -21.34
CA GLY A 517 10.78 -15.71 -22.11
C GLY A 517 9.45 -15.80 -22.83
N THR A 518 9.52 -16.07 -24.14
CA THR A 518 8.35 -16.20 -25.03
C THR A 518 7.44 -17.38 -24.65
N HIS A 519 7.94 -18.30 -23.82
CA HIS A 519 7.19 -19.45 -23.33
C HIS A 519 6.22 -19.09 -22.17
N ILE A 520 6.38 -17.90 -21.55
CA ILE A 520 5.43 -17.42 -20.51
C ILE A 520 4.60 -16.31 -21.12
N ASN A 521 3.31 -16.57 -21.28
CA ASN A 521 2.39 -15.66 -21.94
C ASN A 521 1.58 -14.83 -20.94
N ARG A 522 1.43 -13.50 -21.20
CA ARG A 522 0.55 -12.59 -20.45
C ARG A 522 -0.37 -11.78 -21.38
N LEU A 523 -0.43 -12.19 -22.66
CA LEU A 523 -1.34 -11.61 -23.66
C LEU A 523 -2.70 -12.31 -23.51
N ILE A 524 -3.56 -11.80 -22.63
CA ILE A 524 -4.79 -12.47 -22.20
C ILE A 524 -5.73 -12.81 -23.36
N TRP A 525 -5.73 -12.02 -24.45
CA TRP A 525 -6.55 -12.26 -25.64
C TRP A 525 -6.15 -13.48 -26.47
N THR A 526 -5.06 -14.14 -26.14
CA THR A 526 -4.59 -15.34 -26.82
C THR A 526 -5.00 -16.64 -26.16
N TYR A 527 -5.70 -16.56 -25.02
CA TYR A 527 -6.16 -17.73 -24.25
C TYR A 527 -7.60 -18.12 -24.62
N ASP A 528 -7.89 -19.41 -24.58
CA ASP A 528 -9.21 -19.96 -24.92
C ASP A 528 -10.33 -19.48 -23.99
N ASN A 529 -9.98 -19.09 -22.75
CA ASN A 529 -10.90 -18.55 -21.75
C ASN A 529 -10.82 -17.02 -21.62
N PHE A 530 -10.36 -16.35 -22.67
CA PHE A 530 -10.20 -14.89 -22.71
C PHE A 530 -11.47 -14.13 -22.32
N ASP A 531 -12.64 -14.56 -22.79
CA ASP A 531 -13.91 -13.90 -22.47
C ASP A 531 -14.09 -13.71 -20.95
N LYS A 532 -13.77 -14.76 -20.16
CA LYS A 532 -13.88 -14.73 -18.70
C LYS A 532 -12.83 -13.82 -18.05
N MET A 533 -11.63 -13.78 -18.62
CA MET A 533 -10.57 -12.85 -18.17
C MET A 533 -10.99 -11.41 -18.42
N ASN A 534 -11.51 -11.12 -19.60
CA ASN A 534 -11.95 -9.78 -19.98
C ASN A 534 -13.18 -9.31 -19.18
N ASP A 535 -14.11 -10.23 -18.88
CA ASP A 535 -15.23 -9.94 -17.98
C ASP A 535 -14.76 -9.56 -16.57
N ALA A 536 -13.73 -10.22 -16.06
CA ALA A 536 -13.09 -9.85 -14.78
C ALA A 536 -12.42 -8.46 -14.87
N VAL A 537 -11.71 -8.15 -15.96
CA VAL A 537 -11.16 -6.81 -16.21
C VAL A 537 -12.29 -5.77 -16.20
N LYS A 538 -13.37 -6.00 -16.97
CA LYS A 538 -14.51 -5.08 -17.03
C LYS A 538 -15.21 -4.90 -15.67
N LEU A 539 -15.28 -5.93 -14.85
CA LEU A 539 -15.80 -5.85 -13.48
C LEU A 539 -14.97 -4.86 -12.63
N ARG A 540 -13.63 -4.90 -12.76
CA ARG A 540 -12.74 -3.96 -12.07
C ARG A 540 -13.08 -2.51 -12.42
N TYR A 541 -13.31 -2.19 -13.69
CA TYR A 541 -13.67 -0.85 -14.14
C TYR A 541 -15.08 -0.43 -13.67
N ALA A 542 -16.00 -1.38 -13.65
CA ALA A 542 -17.33 -1.12 -13.08
C ALA A 542 -17.24 -0.75 -11.59
N MET A 543 -16.36 -1.37 -10.81
CA MET A 543 -16.24 -1.14 -9.38
C MET A 543 -15.44 0.11 -8.99
N PHE A 544 -14.90 0.86 -9.94
CA PHE A 544 -14.01 2.00 -9.66
C PHE A 544 -14.60 3.05 -8.70
N PRO A 545 -15.84 3.52 -8.80
CA PRO A 545 -16.36 4.53 -7.87
C PRO A 545 -16.35 4.04 -6.41
N TYR A 546 -16.70 2.78 -6.17
CA TYR A 546 -16.59 2.17 -4.85
C TYR A 546 -15.12 2.06 -4.41
N LEU A 547 -14.25 1.53 -5.26
CA LEU A 547 -12.84 1.32 -4.97
C LEU A 547 -12.12 2.63 -4.65
N TYR A 548 -12.37 3.67 -5.44
CA TYR A 548 -11.74 4.98 -5.25
C TYR A 548 -12.22 5.67 -3.97
N THR A 549 -13.50 5.49 -3.62
CA THR A 549 -14.04 5.90 -2.33
C THR A 549 -13.34 5.20 -1.16
N MET A 550 -13.07 3.88 -1.27
CA MET A 550 -12.32 3.14 -0.26
C MET A 550 -10.85 3.56 -0.19
N ALA A 551 -10.26 3.95 -1.32
CA ALA A 551 -8.91 4.52 -1.35
C ALA A 551 -8.85 5.89 -0.63
N ARG A 552 -9.87 6.74 -0.80
CA ARG A 552 -10.00 7.97 -0.02
C ARG A 552 -10.17 7.68 1.48
N GLN A 553 -10.97 6.71 1.83
CA GLN A 553 -11.13 6.30 3.23
C GLN A 553 -9.79 5.79 3.83
N CYS A 554 -8.98 5.08 3.02
CA CYS A 554 -7.64 4.67 3.41
C CYS A 554 -6.75 5.88 3.77
N TYR A 555 -6.75 6.93 2.96
CA TYR A 555 -6.06 8.19 3.28
C TYR A 555 -6.58 8.86 4.56
N ASP A 556 -7.90 8.86 4.78
CA ASP A 556 -8.51 9.55 5.91
C ASP A 556 -8.36 8.79 7.24
N THR A 557 -8.29 7.46 7.19
CA THR A 557 -8.39 6.60 8.38
C THR A 557 -7.20 5.68 8.63
N GLY A 558 -6.28 5.53 7.66
CA GLY A 558 -5.21 4.55 7.75
C GLY A 558 -5.64 3.09 7.54
N VAL A 559 -6.94 2.84 7.29
CA VAL A 559 -7.49 1.49 7.09
C VAL A 559 -7.41 1.12 5.61
N GLY A 560 -6.65 0.09 5.27
CA GLY A 560 -6.45 -0.36 3.88
C GLY A 560 -7.73 -0.80 3.16
N ILE A 561 -7.63 -1.01 1.85
CA ILE A 561 -8.76 -1.46 1.02
C ILE A 561 -9.04 -2.95 1.26
N CYS A 562 -8.00 -3.80 1.25
CA CYS A 562 -8.09 -5.21 1.63
C CYS A 562 -7.91 -5.33 3.13
N ARG A 563 -8.93 -5.82 3.84
CA ARG A 563 -8.99 -5.83 5.30
C ARG A 563 -9.15 -7.24 5.83
N PRO A 564 -8.32 -7.68 6.77
CA PRO A 564 -8.57 -8.91 7.48
C PRO A 564 -9.96 -8.91 8.14
N LEU A 565 -10.59 -10.07 8.25
CA LEU A 565 -11.93 -10.21 8.82
C LEU A 565 -12.02 -9.73 10.28
N TYR A 566 -10.91 -9.83 11.03
CA TYR A 566 -10.87 -9.42 12.44
C TYR A 566 -10.98 -7.90 12.65
N TYR A 567 -10.86 -7.06 11.62
CA TYR A 567 -11.15 -5.62 11.78
C TYR A 567 -12.62 -5.35 12.13
N GLU A 568 -13.52 -6.20 11.64
CA GLU A 568 -14.96 -6.10 11.90
C GLU A 568 -15.44 -7.09 12.97
N HIS A 569 -14.71 -8.21 13.17
CA HIS A 569 -15.10 -9.32 14.05
C HIS A 569 -13.96 -9.73 14.99
N PRO A 570 -13.42 -8.80 15.81
CA PRO A 570 -12.22 -9.07 16.61
C PRO A 570 -12.41 -10.11 17.72
N GLU A 571 -13.65 -10.39 18.14
CA GLU A 571 -13.95 -11.34 19.20
C GLU A 571 -14.32 -12.75 18.67
N VAL A 572 -14.24 -12.96 17.36
CA VAL A 572 -14.68 -14.20 16.70
C VAL A 572 -13.45 -14.95 16.17
N GLU A 573 -13.26 -16.21 16.59
CA GLU A 573 -12.08 -17.01 16.21
C GLU A 573 -12.01 -17.28 14.71
N GLU A 574 -13.15 -17.47 14.07
CA GLU A 574 -13.25 -17.67 12.62
C GLU A 574 -12.69 -16.51 11.81
N ALA A 575 -12.72 -15.29 12.36
CA ALA A 575 -12.15 -14.10 11.71
C ALA A 575 -10.62 -14.13 11.63
N TYR A 576 -9.97 -14.95 12.46
CA TYR A 576 -8.52 -15.14 12.47
C TYR A 576 -8.07 -16.43 11.76
N THR A 577 -8.97 -17.40 11.59
CA THR A 577 -8.64 -18.70 11.01
C THR A 577 -9.01 -18.83 9.53
N ASN A 578 -9.93 -17.99 9.02
CA ASN A 578 -10.31 -17.95 7.60
C ASN A 578 -9.45 -16.93 6.83
N GLU A 579 -8.14 -17.13 6.85
CA GLU A 579 -7.13 -16.18 6.34
C GLU A 579 -7.16 -15.98 4.81
N GLY A 580 -7.80 -16.90 4.07
CA GLY A 580 -8.02 -16.78 2.62
C GLY A 580 -9.22 -15.90 2.23
N GLU A 581 -9.89 -15.29 3.23
CA GLU A 581 -11.04 -14.42 3.07
C GLU A 581 -10.72 -13.03 3.63
N TYR A 582 -11.28 -11.99 3.02
CA TYR A 582 -11.05 -10.62 3.47
C TYR A 582 -12.19 -9.70 3.05
N TYR A 583 -12.31 -8.57 3.70
CA TYR A 583 -13.15 -7.48 3.23
C TYR A 583 -12.43 -6.64 2.19
N PHE A 584 -13.12 -6.33 1.10
CA PHE A 584 -12.71 -5.35 0.12
C PHE A 584 -13.54 -4.08 0.34
N GLY A 585 -12.97 -3.12 1.05
CA GLY A 585 -13.69 -1.98 1.59
C GLY A 585 -14.62 -2.36 2.76
N ASP A 586 -15.73 -1.62 2.91
CA ASP A 586 -16.65 -1.76 4.04
C ASP A 586 -17.70 -2.86 3.83
N ASP A 587 -18.06 -3.15 2.58
CA ASP A 587 -19.32 -3.83 2.25
C ASP A 587 -19.17 -5.12 1.43
N ILE A 588 -17.96 -5.46 1.02
CA ILE A 588 -17.72 -6.60 0.14
C ILE A 588 -16.86 -7.66 0.85
N LEU A 589 -17.41 -8.84 1.09
CA LEU A 589 -16.66 -10.02 1.49
C LEU A 589 -16.13 -10.74 0.25
N VAL A 590 -14.86 -11.09 0.21
CA VAL A 590 -14.19 -11.77 -0.91
C VAL A 590 -13.55 -13.06 -0.43
N ALA A 591 -13.80 -14.16 -1.16
CA ALA A 591 -13.24 -15.48 -0.87
C ALA A 591 -12.67 -16.10 -2.16
N PRO A 592 -11.47 -15.71 -2.63
CA PRO A 592 -10.93 -16.11 -3.93
C PRO A 592 -10.83 -17.63 -4.09
N ILE A 593 -11.08 -18.13 -5.31
CA ILE A 593 -10.78 -19.51 -5.67
C ILE A 593 -9.27 -19.60 -5.92
N VAL A 594 -8.62 -20.44 -5.15
CA VAL A 594 -7.16 -20.59 -5.14
C VAL A 594 -6.70 -22.04 -5.35
N GLU A 595 -7.59 -22.83 -5.88
CA GLU A 595 -7.36 -24.25 -6.23
C GLU A 595 -7.94 -24.54 -7.62
N PRO A 596 -7.42 -25.54 -8.35
CA PRO A 596 -7.95 -25.90 -9.66
C PRO A 596 -9.37 -26.44 -9.56
N SER A 597 -10.16 -26.24 -10.61
CA SER A 597 -11.51 -26.81 -10.70
C SER A 597 -11.50 -28.31 -11.01
N GLU A 598 -12.56 -28.98 -10.59
CA GLU A 598 -12.87 -30.36 -11.04
C GLU A 598 -13.98 -30.31 -12.12
N ASN A 599 -13.63 -30.67 -13.33
CA ASN A 599 -14.55 -30.62 -14.49
C ASN A 599 -15.18 -29.22 -14.71
N GLY A 600 -14.42 -28.15 -14.48
CA GLY A 600 -14.86 -26.76 -14.64
C GLY A 600 -15.74 -26.23 -13.50
N ILE A 601 -15.83 -26.95 -12.40
CA ILE A 601 -16.55 -26.55 -11.18
C ILE A 601 -15.56 -26.48 -10.02
N SER A 602 -15.50 -25.34 -9.36
CA SER A 602 -14.72 -25.13 -8.13
C SER A 602 -15.65 -25.14 -6.92
N LYS A 603 -15.23 -25.78 -5.84
CA LYS A 603 -15.89 -25.71 -4.54
C LYS A 603 -15.14 -24.74 -3.64
N LYS A 604 -15.84 -23.73 -3.11
CA LYS A 604 -15.27 -22.79 -2.16
C LYS A 604 -16.05 -22.82 -0.86
N THR A 605 -15.36 -23.13 0.20
CA THR A 605 -15.89 -23.01 1.57
C THR A 605 -15.67 -21.56 2.03
N VAL A 606 -16.73 -20.91 2.51
CA VAL A 606 -16.75 -19.51 2.93
C VAL A 606 -17.35 -19.42 4.33
N TRP A 607 -16.66 -18.73 5.22
CA TRP A 607 -17.22 -18.31 6.49
C TRP A 607 -17.97 -16.99 6.30
N PHE A 608 -19.28 -17.02 6.56
CA PHE A 608 -20.11 -15.82 6.52
C PHE A 608 -20.28 -15.26 7.95
N PRO A 609 -19.73 -14.07 8.24
CA PRO A 609 -20.02 -13.39 9.51
C PRO A 609 -21.51 -13.18 9.74
N GLU A 610 -21.91 -12.90 11.00
CA GLU A 610 -23.31 -12.63 11.35
C GLU A 610 -23.93 -11.55 10.47
N GLY A 611 -25.18 -11.72 10.09
CA GLY A 611 -25.93 -10.86 9.18
C GLY A 611 -26.36 -11.63 7.93
N ASN A 612 -26.71 -10.92 6.87
CA ASN A 612 -27.10 -11.52 5.60
C ASN A 612 -26.19 -11.02 4.48
N TRP A 613 -25.89 -11.88 3.53
CA TRP A 613 -24.94 -11.65 2.47
C TRP A 613 -25.55 -11.97 1.11
N TRP A 614 -25.49 -11.03 0.18
CA TRP A 614 -25.93 -11.24 -1.19
C TRP A 614 -24.80 -11.87 -2.00
N SER A 615 -24.97 -13.13 -2.39
CA SER A 615 -24.07 -13.79 -3.34
C SER A 615 -24.33 -13.26 -4.75
N VAL A 616 -23.38 -12.52 -5.30
CA VAL A 616 -23.50 -11.98 -6.66
C VAL A 616 -23.53 -13.12 -7.70
N ALA A 617 -22.62 -14.09 -7.57
CA ALA A 617 -22.52 -15.24 -8.47
C ALA A 617 -23.79 -16.09 -8.50
N HIS A 618 -24.49 -16.25 -7.36
CA HIS A 618 -25.66 -17.11 -7.26
C HIS A 618 -27.00 -16.35 -7.27
N ASN A 619 -26.94 -15.02 -7.29
CA ASN A 619 -28.13 -14.16 -7.25
C ASN A 619 -29.08 -14.55 -6.10
N LYS A 620 -28.53 -14.79 -4.91
CA LYS A 620 -29.29 -15.22 -3.72
C LYS A 620 -28.75 -14.61 -2.44
N MET A 621 -29.63 -14.46 -1.44
CA MET A 621 -29.24 -14.09 -0.09
C MET A 621 -28.76 -15.33 0.69
N ILE A 622 -27.67 -15.19 1.43
CA ILE A 622 -27.10 -16.19 2.33
C ILE A 622 -27.18 -15.64 3.76
N ASN A 623 -27.70 -16.43 4.69
CA ASN A 623 -27.68 -16.05 6.10
C ASN A 623 -26.27 -16.34 6.66
N GLY A 624 -25.73 -15.37 7.37
CA GLY A 624 -24.43 -15.49 8.03
C GLY A 624 -24.47 -16.21 9.37
N GLY A 625 -23.39 -16.10 10.15
CA GLY A 625 -23.14 -16.85 11.38
C GLY A 625 -22.79 -18.33 11.12
N LYS A 626 -22.29 -18.66 9.94
CA LYS A 626 -21.98 -20.06 9.55
C LYS A 626 -20.95 -20.14 8.43
N THR A 627 -20.38 -21.31 8.30
CA THR A 627 -19.58 -21.69 7.13
C THR A 627 -20.45 -22.43 6.11
N GLU A 628 -20.31 -22.13 4.82
CA GLU A 628 -21.06 -22.80 3.73
C GLU A 628 -20.11 -23.07 2.56
N THR A 629 -20.22 -24.27 1.95
CA THR A 629 -19.48 -24.60 0.72
C THR A 629 -20.40 -24.36 -0.48
N LEU A 630 -19.92 -23.56 -1.43
CA LEU A 630 -20.64 -23.18 -2.64
C LEU A 630 -19.86 -23.64 -3.88
N GLU A 631 -20.60 -23.92 -4.97
CA GLU A 631 -20.01 -24.33 -6.24
C GLU A 631 -19.99 -23.17 -7.23
N TYR A 632 -18.88 -23.03 -7.96
CA TYR A 632 -18.64 -21.93 -8.90
C TYR A 632 -18.15 -22.47 -10.24
N THR A 633 -18.69 -21.95 -11.33
CA THR A 633 -18.16 -22.14 -12.68
C THR A 633 -16.93 -21.22 -12.91
N LEU A 634 -16.22 -21.42 -14.02
CA LEU A 634 -14.98 -20.66 -14.31
C LEU A 634 -15.20 -19.13 -14.44
N ASP A 635 -16.38 -18.70 -14.84
CA ASP A 635 -16.76 -17.28 -15.00
C ASP A 635 -17.21 -16.62 -13.69
N GLN A 636 -17.44 -17.41 -12.63
CA GLN A 636 -17.95 -16.89 -11.37
C GLN A 636 -16.84 -16.60 -10.37
N ILE A 637 -16.98 -15.47 -9.67
CA ILE A 637 -16.06 -15.02 -8.61
C ILE A 637 -16.81 -15.04 -7.28
N PRO A 638 -16.26 -15.65 -6.21
CA PRO A 638 -16.85 -15.62 -4.87
C PRO A 638 -16.68 -14.27 -4.20
N TYR A 639 -17.63 -13.37 -4.36
CA TYR A 639 -17.75 -12.14 -3.57
C TYR A 639 -19.21 -11.87 -3.22
N PHE A 640 -19.39 -11.17 -2.10
CA PHE A 640 -20.69 -11.04 -1.46
C PHE A 640 -20.87 -9.63 -0.93
N TYR A 641 -22.04 -9.04 -1.21
CA TYR A 641 -22.42 -7.76 -0.66
C TYR A 641 -23.15 -7.93 0.67
N LYS A 642 -22.78 -7.14 1.66
CA LYS A 642 -23.45 -7.10 2.96
C LYS A 642 -24.88 -6.58 2.80
N GLU A 643 -25.84 -7.12 3.58
CA GLU A 643 -27.21 -6.59 3.63
C GLU A 643 -27.21 -5.12 4.12
N GLY A 644 -27.88 -4.27 3.38
CA GLY A 644 -27.91 -2.83 3.61
C GLY A 644 -26.88 -2.05 2.78
N SER A 645 -25.91 -2.72 2.12
CA SER A 645 -24.90 -2.02 1.35
C SER A 645 -25.45 -1.25 0.15
N VAL A 646 -24.75 -0.17 -0.18
CA VAL A 646 -24.96 0.68 -1.35
C VAL A 646 -23.66 0.74 -2.12
N ILE A 647 -23.57 -0.02 -3.21
CA ILE A 647 -22.36 -0.13 -4.02
C ILE A 647 -22.53 0.69 -5.30
N VAL A 648 -21.67 1.69 -5.48
CA VAL A 648 -21.70 2.56 -6.66
C VAL A 648 -20.75 2.02 -7.71
N ASN A 649 -21.24 1.83 -8.92
CA ASN A 649 -20.49 1.30 -10.04
C ASN A 649 -20.54 2.23 -11.26
N ASN A 650 -19.51 2.17 -12.09
CA ASN A 650 -19.52 2.74 -13.44
C ASN A 650 -20.41 1.91 -14.39
N PRO A 651 -20.98 2.54 -15.42
CA PRO A 651 -21.57 1.80 -16.53
C PRO A 651 -20.48 1.12 -17.39
N ALA A 652 -20.88 0.08 -18.13
CA ALA A 652 -19.97 -0.68 -19.00
C ALA A 652 -19.33 0.12 -20.15
N SER A 653 -19.80 1.34 -20.39
CA SER A 653 -19.21 2.25 -21.39
C SER A 653 -17.88 2.85 -20.95
N VAL A 654 -17.59 2.88 -19.65
CA VAL A 654 -16.32 3.40 -19.10
C VAL A 654 -15.16 2.46 -19.45
N LYS A 655 -14.11 3.01 -20.07
CA LYS A 655 -12.96 2.26 -20.57
C LYS A 655 -11.64 2.62 -19.88
N SER A 656 -11.60 3.73 -19.13
CA SER A 656 -10.46 4.18 -18.34
C SER A 656 -10.91 4.64 -16.96
N MET A 657 -10.04 4.51 -15.97
CA MET A 657 -10.28 5.02 -14.61
C MET A 657 -10.30 6.55 -14.55
N THR A 658 -9.76 7.22 -15.56
CA THR A 658 -9.78 8.68 -15.68
C THR A 658 -11.10 9.22 -16.27
N GLU A 659 -11.95 8.34 -16.81
CA GLU A 659 -13.25 8.75 -17.36
C GLU A 659 -14.25 9.05 -16.24
N ARG A 660 -15.03 10.09 -16.43
CA ARG A 660 -16.13 10.50 -15.53
C ARG A 660 -17.45 10.39 -16.31
N PRO A 661 -18.21 9.31 -16.09
CA PRO A 661 -19.47 9.09 -16.82
C PRO A 661 -20.58 9.99 -16.31
N ASP A 662 -21.51 10.37 -17.20
CA ASP A 662 -22.71 11.14 -16.83
C ASP A 662 -23.71 10.36 -15.94
N ASN A 663 -23.57 9.05 -15.87
CA ASN A 663 -24.47 8.17 -15.14
C ASN A 663 -23.69 7.15 -14.34
N LEU A 664 -24.16 6.85 -13.14
CA LEU A 664 -23.63 5.78 -12.27
C LEU A 664 -24.69 4.72 -12.03
N ILE A 665 -24.26 3.50 -11.74
CA ILE A 665 -25.12 2.37 -11.37
C ILE A 665 -25.05 2.20 -9.85
N ILE A 666 -26.20 2.24 -9.19
CA ILE A 666 -26.28 2.03 -7.75
C ILE A 666 -26.87 0.65 -7.48
N ASN A 667 -26.08 -0.23 -6.88
CA ASN A 667 -26.49 -1.55 -6.42
C ASN A 667 -26.85 -1.49 -4.94
N ILE A 668 -28.07 -1.85 -4.59
CA ILE A 668 -28.58 -1.82 -3.23
C ILE A 668 -28.98 -3.22 -2.78
N VAL A 669 -28.42 -3.68 -1.69
CA VAL A 669 -28.83 -4.92 -1.03
C VAL A 669 -29.88 -4.61 0.01
N ALA A 670 -31.14 -4.71 -0.40
CA ALA A 670 -32.27 -4.37 0.47
C ALA A 670 -32.40 -5.36 1.65
N GLY A 671 -32.95 -4.89 2.77
CA GLY A 671 -33.19 -5.67 3.98
C GLY A 671 -32.98 -4.83 5.23
N LYS A 672 -31.89 -4.11 5.28
CA LYS A 672 -31.57 -3.09 6.30
C LYS A 672 -31.40 -1.71 5.66
N PRO A 673 -31.60 -0.61 6.41
CA PRO A 673 -31.15 0.71 5.95
C PRO A 673 -29.67 0.69 5.68
N GLY A 674 -29.25 1.48 4.70
CA GLY A 674 -27.83 1.62 4.37
C GLY A 674 -27.52 2.97 3.76
N GLU A 675 -26.24 3.30 3.79
CA GLU A 675 -25.70 4.56 3.28
C GLU A 675 -24.28 4.36 2.77
N THR A 676 -23.90 5.11 1.77
CA THR A 676 -22.52 5.26 1.32
C THR A 676 -22.24 6.72 1.00
N VAL A 677 -20.99 7.12 1.13
CA VAL A 677 -20.52 8.45 0.74
C VAL A 677 -19.57 8.24 -0.44
N LEU A 678 -20.06 8.55 -1.64
CA LEU A 678 -19.22 8.53 -2.85
C LEU A 678 -18.25 9.71 -2.79
N TYR A 679 -16.98 9.44 -3.04
CA TYR A 679 -15.91 10.43 -3.17
C TYR A 679 -15.51 10.62 -4.62
N GLU A 680 -15.33 11.86 -5.04
CA GLU A 680 -14.92 12.24 -6.39
C GLU A 680 -13.97 13.45 -6.34
N ASP A 681 -12.92 13.41 -7.15
CA ASP A 681 -11.97 14.51 -7.35
C ASP A 681 -11.46 14.55 -8.79
N SER A 682 -10.40 15.33 -9.06
CA SER A 682 -9.80 15.44 -10.40
C SER A 682 -8.98 14.22 -10.84
N GLY A 683 -8.74 13.24 -9.96
CA GLY A 683 -8.02 12.01 -10.24
C GLY A 683 -6.51 12.06 -10.02
N ASP A 684 -5.82 13.07 -10.52
CA ASP A 684 -4.34 13.17 -10.47
C ASP A 684 -3.83 14.45 -9.76
N SER A 685 -4.69 15.43 -9.49
CA SER A 685 -4.27 16.66 -8.81
C SER A 685 -3.87 16.41 -7.36
N ASN A 686 -2.79 17.07 -6.90
CA ASN A 686 -2.26 16.91 -5.55
C ASN A 686 -3.04 17.69 -4.48
N ASP A 687 -4.14 18.35 -4.84
CA ASP A 687 -5.02 19.08 -3.92
C ASP A 687 -6.27 18.30 -3.47
N TYR A 688 -6.22 16.98 -3.63
CA TYR A 688 -7.30 16.03 -3.30
C TYR A 688 -7.80 16.05 -1.86
N ASP A 689 -7.05 16.66 -0.95
CA ASP A 689 -7.43 16.88 0.45
C ASP A 689 -8.36 18.09 0.64
N ARG A 690 -8.45 18.98 -0.37
CA ARG A 690 -9.20 20.24 -0.33
C ARG A 690 -10.18 20.40 -1.48
N ASN A 691 -9.84 19.84 -2.65
CA ASN A 691 -10.62 20.00 -3.89
C ASN A 691 -11.25 18.67 -4.32
N TYR A 692 -12.36 18.34 -3.67
CA TYR A 692 -13.13 17.13 -3.94
C TYR A 692 -14.62 17.36 -3.71
N ALA A 693 -15.42 16.42 -4.19
CA ALA A 693 -16.85 16.36 -3.95
C ALA A 693 -17.22 15.06 -3.22
N THR A 694 -18.28 15.10 -2.42
CA THR A 694 -18.88 13.92 -1.83
C THR A 694 -20.37 13.89 -2.09
N THR A 695 -20.89 12.71 -2.42
CA THR A 695 -22.33 12.48 -2.60
C THR A 695 -22.77 11.38 -1.65
N THR A 696 -23.66 11.73 -0.71
CA THR A 696 -24.24 10.74 0.20
C THR A 696 -25.45 10.07 -0.46
N ILE A 697 -25.39 8.74 -0.56
CA ILE A 697 -26.46 7.93 -1.12
C ILE A 697 -26.98 7.00 -0.04
N SER A 698 -28.26 7.16 0.35
CA SER A 698 -28.86 6.34 1.39
C SER A 698 -30.16 5.67 0.94
N HIS A 699 -30.46 4.55 1.56
CA HIS A 699 -31.76 3.89 1.38
C HIS A 699 -32.34 3.41 2.71
N LYS A 700 -33.65 3.37 2.78
CA LYS A 700 -34.41 2.76 3.87
C LYS A 700 -35.67 2.10 3.36
N MET A 701 -36.13 1.08 4.05
CA MET A 701 -37.42 0.45 3.76
C MET A 701 -38.56 1.18 4.45
N SER A 702 -39.62 1.49 3.70
CA SER A 702 -40.89 1.99 4.22
C SER A 702 -41.98 0.98 3.86
N GLY A 703 -42.26 0.05 4.77
CA GLY A 703 -43.11 -1.10 4.50
C GLY A 703 -42.52 -2.03 3.44
N LYS A 704 -43.21 -2.19 2.29
CA LYS A 704 -42.72 -2.98 1.14
C LYS A 704 -42.01 -2.13 0.07
N LYS A 705 -41.87 -0.83 0.29
CA LYS A 705 -41.25 0.11 -0.66
C LYS A 705 -39.89 0.57 -0.15
N GLY A 706 -38.91 0.63 -1.03
CA GLY A 706 -37.64 1.31 -0.77
C GLY A 706 -37.81 2.82 -0.94
N VAL A 707 -37.15 3.60 -0.07
CA VAL A 707 -36.99 5.04 -0.20
C VAL A 707 -35.51 5.30 -0.34
N TYR A 708 -35.13 6.00 -1.40
CA TYR A 708 -33.76 6.35 -1.76
C TYR A 708 -33.57 7.83 -1.66
N THR A 709 -32.41 8.26 -1.15
CA THR A 709 -32.03 9.67 -1.05
C THR A 709 -30.59 9.82 -1.58
N VAL A 710 -30.38 10.85 -2.39
CA VAL A 710 -29.06 11.22 -2.94
C VAL A 710 -28.79 12.66 -2.56
#